data_7b508d03ce6011e179c69c9784b4d565
#
_entry.id   7b508d03ce6011e179c69c9784b4d565
#
_cell.length_a   1.000
_cell.length_b   1.000
_cell.length_c   1.000
_cell.angle_alpha   90.00
_cell.angle_beta   90.00
_cell.angle_gamma   90.00
#
_symmetry.space_group_name_H-M   'P 1'
#
loop_
_entity.id
_entity.type
_entity.pdbx_description
1 polymer ?
#
loop_
_entity_poly.entity_id
_entity_poly.type
_entity_poly.pdbx_seq_one_letter_code
_entity_poly.pdbx_strand_id
1 'polypeptide(L)'
;MIRERAVRAFAGVVVGLRFLVVAAWIAAALAVTWWLPGLGSGEPLPLGGLIPDNAESAQVAQRDAEIFGVPLTTDTLVVQRDANGLSAAAQARAVARAVAASRGPKQPEGVQLALPIANTLGLFPSSREHGTTAITYLYFGSEASLSDRVAGAEAYTSQIQPDDSPVGITGPAPARDQQFDEMESALPIVEAGTVLVILLVVGLTFRALGAPLLTLFAAAISFLVARGLIPWVGTQLGIEIPQEVEPLVVALTLGIVTDYAVFYLSGMKRSLLQGNSPVESARGATIRVTPIVATAGLIVVAGTAALLVGQLDFFRAFGPGLALTAAVALAVSITLVPATLAILGRLAFWPGFDETEPADRFASPARESLGRFVASRPVAFVTVLLCGGLLFLGATGLPETKLGIRLISGLPGDTQEVRAAEAAGQGFAPGITAPTVVLLEGAGIGNEEFALIRLERALAGQPGVAGVLGPREQQIPAAPDGLFVAEDGHAARFVVILDQDPLGAPAIDEVRALEDALPGLLRDSGLESVQAGITGQTALASDTVQAVLDTSVRVGAAVLLVNFILLALFLRALIAPLYLLAASGASVAATIGLTKYVFQDLLGHSDLTYYVPFAAGVLLVCLGSDYNVYVVGRIWQEAERMPLREAIAFAAPRASKAIGVAGIALAASFGMLAVVPIDGFRELAFMLAVGVLLETFVVRSALIPALISLFGGVSGWPGRMRRRPEPARETTRA
;
A
#
# COMPACT_ATOMS: atom_id res chain seq x y z
N MET A 1 -40.98 -5.96 -6.71
CA MET A 1 -41.90 -4.80 -6.73
C MET A 1 -41.45 -3.64 -5.84
N ILE A 2 -41.19 -3.81 -4.52
CA ILE A 2 -40.78 -2.70 -3.64
C ILE A 2 -39.39 -2.12 -4.09
N ARG A 3 -38.39 -2.95 -4.33
CA ARG A 3 -37.05 -2.54 -4.78
C ARG A 3 -37.09 -1.79 -6.13
N GLU A 4 -37.89 -2.24 -7.08
CA GLU A 4 -38.06 -1.57 -8.38
C GLU A 4 -38.76 -0.21 -8.26
N ARG A 5 -39.75 -0.09 -7.38
CA ARG A 5 -40.42 1.19 -7.12
C ARG A 5 -39.46 2.18 -6.49
N ALA A 6 -38.67 1.74 -5.51
CA ALA A 6 -37.65 2.58 -4.87
C ALA A 6 -36.60 3.11 -5.87
N VAL A 7 -36.07 2.23 -6.75
CA VAL A 7 -35.08 2.64 -7.77
C VAL A 7 -35.71 3.60 -8.80
N ARG A 8 -36.95 3.38 -9.21
CA ARG A 8 -37.68 4.30 -10.12
C ARG A 8 -37.92 5.66 -9.48
N ALA A 9 -38.29 5.67 -8.20
CA ALA A 9 -38.48 6.90 -7.43
C ALA A 9 -37.15 7.68 -7.30
N PHE A 10 -36.04 6.99 -6.92
CA PHE A 10 -34.72 7.57 -6.85
C PHE A 10 -34.29 8.18 -8.17
N ALA A 11 -34.39 7.45 -9.28
CA ALA A 11 -34.04 7.96 -10.62
C ALA A 11 -34.95 9.15 -11.00
N GLY A 12 -36.23 9.16 -10.59
CA GLY A 12 -37.14 10.29 -10.77
C GLY A 12 -36.67 11.55 -10.04
N VAL A 13 -36.25 11.40 -8.78
CA VAL A 13 -35.73 12.51 -7.95
C VAL A 13 -34.42 13.04 -8.51
N VAL A 14 -33.41 12.19 -8.73
CA VAL A 14 -32.07 12.59 -9.20
C VAL A 14 -32.14 13.31 -10.56
N VAL A 15 -32.86 12.72 -11.52
CA VAL A 15 -32.98 13.30 -12.88
C VAL A 15 -33.94 14.49 -12.89
N GLY A 16 -35.01 14.47 -12.08
CA GLY A 16 -35.96 15.59 -11.97
C GLY A 16 -35.36 16.83 -11.31
N LEU A 17 -34.58 16.64 -10.26
CA LEU A 17 -33.89 17.71 -9.52
C LEU A 17 -32.43 17.91 -9.99
N ARG A 18 -32.08 17.54 -11.21
CA ARG A 18 -30.70 17.50 -11.72
C ARG A 18 -29.90 18.77 -11.48
N PHE A 19 -30.48 19.96 -11.65
CA PHE A 19 -29.80 21.24 -11.43
C PHE A 19 -29.50 21.46 -9.94
N LEU A 20 -30.43 21.10 -9.07
CA LEU A 20 -30.26 21.19 -7.61
C LEU A 20 -29.20 20.19 -7.13
N VAL A 21 -29.18 18.98 -7.67
CA VAL A 21 -28.17 17.94 -7.33
C VAL A 21 -26.77 18.43 -7.70
N VAL A 22 -26.59 18.99 -8.92
CA VAL A 22 -25.29 19.54 -9.34
C VAL A 22 -24.90 20.72 -8.47
N ALA A 23 -25.82 21.67 -8.22
CA ALA A 23 -25.55 22.82 -7.35
C ALA A 23 -25.18 22.41 -5.91
N ALA A 24 -25.90 21.41 -5.35
CA ALA A 24 -25.63 20.90 -4.00
C ALA A 24 -24.23 20.28 -3.88
N TRP A 25 -23.78 19.48 -4.87
CA TRP A 25 -22.45 18.90 -4.87
C TRP A 25 -21.33 19.96 -5.04
N ILE A 26 -21.54 20.96 -5.91
CA ILE A 26 -20.62 22.09 -6.03
C ILE A 26 -20.54 22.88 -4.71
N ALA A 27 -21.69 23.18 -4.12
CA ALA A 27 -21.73 23.85 -2.82
C ALA A 27 -21.05 23.04 -1.70
N ALA A 28 -21.27 21.70 -1.68
CA ALA A 28 -20.61 20.81 -0.73
C ALA A 28 -19.08 20.82 -0.93
N ALA A 29 -18.59 20.72 -2.16
CA ALA A 29 -17.16 20.79 -2.46
C ALA A 29 -16.54 22.09 -2.01
N LEU A 30 -17.18 23.24 -2.32
CA LEU A 30 -16.72 24.57 -1.88
C LEU A 30 -16.74 24.70 -0.35
N ALA A 31 -17.82 24.26 0.31
CA ALA A 31 -17.94 24.30 1.75
C ALA A 31 -16.86 23.48 2.44
N VAL A 32 -16.63 22.25 1.98
CA VAL A 32 -15.59 21.38 2.53
C VAL A 32 -14.21 22.00 2.34
N THR A 33 -13.91 22.53 1.14
CA THR A 33 -12.61 23.14 0.85
C THR A 33 -12.33 24.39 1.69
N TRP A 34 -13.37 25.15 2.07
CA TRP A 34 -13.19 26.39 2.85
C TRP A 34 -13.21 26.19 4.37
N TRP A 35 -13.92 25.18 4.87
CA TRP A 35 -14.14 25.02 6.31
C TRP A 35 -13.40 23.84 6.94
N LEU A 36 -12.93 22.88 6.13
CA LEU A 36 -12.24 21.69 6.64
C LEU A 36 -10.75 21.70 6.24
N PRO A 37 -9.87 21.15 7.10
CA PRO A 37 -8.46 20.99 6.76
C PRO A 37 -8.31 20.03 5.56
N GLY A 38 -7.31 20.30 4.71
CA GLY A 38 -6.96 19.38 3.61
C GLY A 38 -6.10 18.22 4.09
N LEU A 39 -6.10 17.12 3.32
CA LEU A 39 -5.09 16.07 3.45
C LEU A 39 -3.69 16.71 3.31
N GLY A 40 -2.72 16.19 4.05
CA GLY A 40 -1.34 16.70 4.02
C GLY A 40 -1.07 17.91 4.94
N SER A 41 -2.06 18.38 5.72
CA SER A 41 -1.85 19.44 6.71
C SER A 41 -1.35 18.92 8.07
N GLY A 42 -1.25 17.60 8.27
CA GLY A 42 -0.70 16.96 9.47
C GLY A 42 0.80 16.72 9.35
N GLU A 43 1.50 16.61 10.48
CA GLU A 43 2.88 16.17 10.49
C GLU A 43 2.98 14.69 10.05
N PRO A 44 4.09 14.30 9.38
CA PRO A 44 4.35 12.91 9.08
C PRO A 44 4.36 12.07 10.36
N LEU A 45 3.69 10.93 10.34
CA LEU A 45 3.76 10.02 11.50
C LEU A 45 5.22 9.63 11.76
N PRO A 46 5.72 9.80 12.99
CA PRO A 46 7.03 9.29 13.34
C PRO A 46 7.06 7.77 13.14
N LEU A 47 8.25 7.18 12.98
CA LEU A 47 8.41 5.72 12.83
C LEU A 47 7.67 4.94 13.93
N GLY A 48 7.50 5.53 15.11
CA GLY A 48 6.72 4.98 16.22
C GLY A 48 5.27 4.64 15.88
N GLY A 49 4.62 5.32 14.93
CA GLY A 49 3.26 4.97 14.47
C GLY A 49 3.19 3.69 13.63
N LEU A 50 4.33 3.15 13.19
CA LEU A 50 4.46 1.87 12.49
C LEU A 50 4.76 0.71 13.46
N ILE A 51 5.20 1.01 14.67
CA ILE A 51 5.63 0.04 15.67
C ILE A 51 4.41 -0.30 16.54
N PRO A 52 4.11 -1.59 16.77
CA PRO A 52 3.05 -1.96 17.69
C PRO A 52 3.37 -1.45 19.11
N ASP A 53 2.37 -0.88 19.82
CA ASP A 53 2.53 -0.39 21.21
C ASP A 53 3.08 -1.44 22.17
N ASN A 54 2.86 -2.72 21.87
CA ASN A 54 3.30 -3.86 22.65
C ASN A 54 4.51 -4.58 22.05
N ALA A 55 5.24 -3.97 21.11
CA ALA A 55 6.45 -4.57 20.55
C ALA A 55 7.50 -4.80 21.62
N GLU A 56 8.10 -5.99 21.65
CA GLU A 56 9.11 -6.35 22.62
C GLU A 56 10.35 -5.45 22.47
N SER A 57 10.79 -5.23 21.24
CA SER A 57 11.91 -4.36 20.92
C SER A 57 11.72 -2.90 21.40
N ALA A 58 10.48 -2.38 21.33
CA ALA A 58 10.17 -1.04 21.83
C ALA A 58 10.23 -0.97 23.37
N GLN A 59 9.72 -2.00 24.06
CA GLN A 59 9.82 -2.08 25.52
C GLN A 59 11.27 -2.20 25.97
N VAL A 60 12.10 -2.97 25.26
CA VAL A 60 13.54 -3.08 25.52
C VAL A 60 14.23 -1.74 25.30
N ALA A 61 13.88 -1.00 24.23
CA ALA A 61 14.42 0.33 23.98
C ALA A 61 14.10 1.32 25.10
N GLN A 62 12.88 1.29 25.63
CA GLN A 62 12.49 2.11 26.77
C GLN A 62 13.30 1.78 28.00
N ARG A 63 13.46 0.49 28.36
CA ARG A 63 14.27 0.05 29.50
C ARG A 63 15.74 0.45 29.32
N ASP A 64 16.30 0.25 28.12
CA ASP A 64 17.68 0.68 27.82
C ASP A 64 17.88 2.16 28.09
N ALA A 65 16.95 3.01 27.63
CA ALA A 65 17.00 4.45 27.83
C ALA A 65 16.83 4.84 29.33
N GLU A 66 15.96 4.16 30.08
CA GLU A 66 15.75 4.39 31.52
C GLU A 66 16.97 4.02 32.34
N ILE A 67 17.63 2.90 32.02
CA ILE A 67 18.79 2.38 32.76
C ILE A 67 20.05 3.19 32.46
N PHE A 68 20.33 3.44 31.20
CA PHE A 68 21.59 4.04 30.78
C PHE A 68 21.53 5.57 30.57
N GLY A 69 20.34 6.15 30.51
CA GLY A 69 20.13 7.60 30.33
C GLY A 69 20.53 8.14 28.96
N VAL A 70 21.32 7.39 28.19
CA VAL A 70 21.78 7.75 26.85
C VAL A 70 21.47 6.59 25.90
N PRO A 71 20.57 6.78 24.92
CA PRO A 71 20.34 5.78 23.90
C PRO A 71 21.58 5.60 23.02
N LEU A 72 21.86 4.36 22.60
CA LEU A 72 22.94 4.08 21.62
C LEU A 72 22.45 4.06 20.17
N THR A 73 21.14 4.14 19.98
CA THR A 73 20.52 4.18 18.66
C THR A 73 19.96 5.58 18.39
N THR A 74 20.14 6.07 17.20
CA THR A 74 19.55 7.29 16.68
C THR A 74 19.00 7.06 15.27
N ASP A 75 18.14 7.92 14.83
CA ASP A 75 17.57 7.91 13.49
C ASP A 75 18.22 8.94 12.54
N THR A 76 19.25 9.67 13.01
CA THR A 76 19.86 10.75 12.26
C THR A 76 21.38 10.72 12.40
N LEU A 77 22.08 10.63 11.26
CA LEU A 77 23.52 10.53 11.18
C LEU A 77 24.09 11.52 10.17
N VAL A 78 25.30 11.99 10.45
CA VAL A 78 26.11 12.79 9.53
C VAL A 78 27.36 12.01 9.15
N VAL A 79 27.66 11.89 7.85
CA VAL A 79 28.74 11.08 7.30
C VAL A 79 29.75 11.94 6.60
N GLN A 80 31.04 11.71 6.92
CA GLN A 80 32.22 12.27 6.25
C GLN A 80 33.05 11.11 5.73
N ARG A 81 33.48 11.14 4.47
CA ARG A 81 34.30 10.09 3.89
C ARG A 81 35.24 10.62 2.79
N ASP A 82 36.51 10.22 2.89
CA ASP A 82 37.47 10.32 1.81
C ASP A 82 38.09 8.94 1.56
N ALA A 83 37.91 8.41 0.37
CA ALA A 83 38.45 7.09 0.01
C ALA A 83 39.98 7.03 0.07
N ASN A 84 40.68 8.18 -0.02
CA ASN A 84 42.12 8.27 0.11
C ASN A 84 42.60 8.46 1.57
N GLY A 85 41.67 8.57 2.50
CA GLY A 85 41.89 8.77 3.93
C GLY A 85 41.56 10.16 4.43
N LEU A 86 40.75 10.23 5.50
CA LEU A 86 40.49 11.47 6.22
C LEU A 86 41.74 11.95 6.93
N SER A 87 42.08 13.21 6.77
CA SER A 87 43.23 13.79 7.47
C SER A 87 43.02 13.77 9.00
N ALA A 88 44.09 13.63 9.77
CA ALA A 88 44.02 13.69 11.23
C ALA A 88 43.38 15.01 11.73
N ALA A 89 43.58 16.10 11.00
CA ALA A 89 42.92 17.37 11.28
C ALA A 89 41.38 17.33 11.07
N ALA A 90 40.89 16.68 10.00
CA ALA A 90 39.47 16.50 9.73
C ALA A 90 38.80 15.66 10.84
N GLN A 91 39.47 14.59 11.26
CA GLN A 91 38.97 13.73 12.34
C GLN A 91 38.92 14.48 13.70
N ALA A 92 39.99 15.25 14.02
CA ALA A 92 40.00 16.06 15.22
C ALA A 92 38.91 17.15 15.19
N ARG A 93 38.67 17.76 14.04
CA ARG A 93 37.56 18.72 13.87
C ARG A 93 36.18 18.06 14.01
N ALA A 94 36.01 16.82 13.53
CA ALA A 94 34.74 16.07 13.72
C ALA A 94 34.46 15.86 15.21
N VAL A 95 35.46 15.42 15.99
CA VAL A 95 35.33 15.27 17.44
C VAL A 95 35.05 16.62 18.14
N ALA A 96 35.82 17.66 17.80
CA ALA A 96 35.61 18.97 18.39
C ALA A 96 34.23 19.56 18.10
N ARG A 97 33.74 19.36 16.89
CA ARG A 97 32.38 19.78 16.47
C ARG A 97 31.31 19.04 17.23
N ALA A 98 31.46 17.71 17.37
CA ALA A 98 30.51 16.90 18.13
C ALA A 98 30.45 17.32 19.61
N VAL A 99 31.58 17.56 20.24
CA VAL A 99 31.67 18.09 21.60
C VAL A 99 31.00 19.49 21.71
N ALA A 100 31.27 20.37 20.73
CA ALA A 100 30.65 21.70 20.70
C ALA A 100 29.15 21.65 20.50
N ALA A 101 28.63 20.69 19.69
CA ALA A 101 27.20 20.45 19.49
C ALA A 101 26.51 19.86 20.73
N SER A 102 27.22 19.11 21.56
CA SER A 102 26.67 18.50 22.79
C SER A 102 26.63 19.44 24.00
N ARG A 103 27.59 20.38 24.10
CA ARG A 103 27.80 21.19 25.33
C ARG A 103 28.21 22.64 25.06
N GLY A 104 28.25 23.06 23.82
CA GLY A 104 28.81 24.35 23.44
C GLY A 104 27.79 25.46 23.16
N PRO A 105 28.26 26.72 23.06
CA PRO A 105 27.39 27.86 22.71
C PRO A 105 26.93 27.88 21.25
N LYS A 106 27.40 26.95 20.42
CA LYS A 106 27.00 26.76 19.01
C LYS A 106 26.23 25.47 18.81
N GLN A 107 25.50 25.02 19.82
CA GLN A 107 24.65 23.84 19.73
C GLN A 107 23.59 24.07 18.64
N PRO A 108 23.47 23.20 17.63
CA PRO A 108 22.40 23.26 16.66
C PRO A 108 21.04 23.07 17.35
N GLU A 109 20.02 23.73 16.84
CA GLU A 109 18.69 23.67 17.43
C GLU A 109 18.20 22.21 17.51
N GLY A 110 17.70 21.81 18.67
CA GLY A 110 17.16 20.46 18.92
C GLY A 110 18.20 19.36 19.19
N VAL A 111 19.48 19.52 18.84
CA VAL A 111 20.51 18.50 19.09
C VAL A 111 20.86 18.46 20.56
N GLN A 112 20.68 17.34 21.24
CA GLN A 112 21.02 17.14 22.65
C GLN A 112 22.42 16.57 22.82
N LEU A 113 22.78 15.61 21.96
CA LEU A 113 24.06 14.91 22.01
C LEU A 113 24.55 14.62 20.58
N ALA A 114 25.86 14.69 20.36
CA ALA A 114 26.51 14.27 19.14
C ALA A 114 27.67 13.31 19.48
N LEU A 115 27.64 12.09 18.94
CA LEU A 115 28.67 11.08 19.17
C LEU A 115 29.44 10.80 17.88
N PRO A 116 30.69 11.18 17.77
CA PRO A 116 31.50 10.93 16.59
C PRO A 116 32.20 9.56 16.69
N ILE A 117 32.17 8.80 15.60
CA ILE A 117 32.83 7.53 15.44
C ILE A 117 33.72 7.62 14.18
N ALA A 118 34.95 7.20 14.28
CA ALA A 118 35.87 7.13 13.13
C ALA A 118 36.47 5.74 13.01
N ASN A 119 36.66 5.26 11.78
CA ASN A 119 37.24 3.94 11.50
C ASN A 119 38.79 3.93 11.54
N THR A 120 39.40 4.86 12.27
CA THR A 120 40.86 5.05 12.32
C THR A 120 41.56 4.19 13.36
N LEU A 121 40.92 3.96 14.51
CA LEU A 121 41.60 3.39 15.67
C LEU A 121 41.47 1.86 15.81
N GLY A 122 40.85 1.19 14.84
CA GLY A 122 40.61 -0.27 14.92
C GLY A 122 39.71 -0.69 16.11
N LEU A 123 39.05 0.28 16.75
CA LEU A 123 38.14 0.06 17.88
C LEU A 123 36.82 -0.57 17.45
N PHE A 124 36.51 -0.44 16.17
CA PHE A 124 35.28 -0.97 15.58
C PHE A 124 35.61 -2.23 14.77
N PRO A 125 35.28 -3.41 15.26
CA PRO A 125 35.57 -4.68 14.55
C PRO A 125 34.91 -4.76 13.18
N SER A 126 33.84 -3.99 12.96
CA SER A 126 33.05 -3.93 11.72
C SER A 126 33.68 -3.04 10.63
N SER A 127 34.80 -2.37 10.89
CA SER A 127 35.42 -1.47 9.90
C SER A 127 35.96 -2.24 8.70
N ARG A 128 35.40 -1.97 7.51
CA ARG A 128 35.82 -2.54 6.22
C ARG A 128 37.02 -1.79 5.65
N GLU A 129 37.15 -0.51 5.99
CA GLU A 129 38.26 0.36 5.62
C GLU A 129 38.91 0.94 6.89
N HIS A 130 40.04 1.61 6.73
CA HIS A 130 40.79 2.21 7.84
C HIS A 130 41.09 3.68 7.56
N GLY A 131 40.69 4.57 8.46
CA GLY A 131 40.97 6.00 8.39
C GLY A 131 40.26 6.77 7.28
N THR A 132 39.23 6.22 6.69
CA THR A 132 38.51 6.81 5.54
C THR A 132 37.19 7.46 5.90
N THR A 133 36.54 7.04 7.00
CA THR A 133 35.18 7.40 7.29
C THR A 133 34.97 7.80 8.74
N ALA A 134 34.25 8.89 8.95
CA ALA A 134 33.74 9.32 10.25
C ALA A 134 32.22 9.50 10.19
N ILE A 135 31.55 8.99 11.20
CA ILE A 135 30.10 9.10 11.35
C ILE A 135 29.84 9.85 12.64
N THR A 136 28.93 10.83 12.61
CA THR A 136 28.44 11.49 13.83
C THR A 136 26.97 11.13 14.02
N TYR A 137 26.67 10.44 15.11
CA TYR A 137 25.30 10.17 15.55
C TYR A 137 24.74 11.39 16.24
N LEU A 138 23.60 11.90 15.78
CA LEU A 138 22.90 13.04 16.36
C LEU A 138 21.68 12.57 17.14
N TYR A 139 21.58 12.98 18.39
CA TYR A 139 20.47 12.65 19.28
C TYR A 139 19.63 13.90 19.53
N PHE A 140 18.34 13.75 19.38
CA PHE A 140 17.33 14.81 19.56
C PHE A 140 16.43 14.49 20.75
N GLY A 141 15.76 15.53 21.28
CA GLY A 141 14.75 15.32 22.30
C GLY A 141 13.54 14.51 21.80
N SER A 142 12.83 13.86 22.71
CA SER A 142 11.63 13.09 22.38
C SER A 142 10.52 13.92 21.74
N GLU A 143 10.49 15.22 22.02
CA GLU A 143 9.52 16.18 21.47
C GLU A 143 9.92 16.74 20.08
N ALA A 144 11.13 16.44 19.59
CA ALA A 144 11.60 16.96 18.32
C ALA A 144 10.83 16.33 17.16
N SER A 145 10.22 17.18 16.33
CA SER A 145 9.54 16.75 15.11
C SER A 145 10.53 16.21 14.06
N LEU A 146 10.03 15.59 13.01
CA LEU A 146 10.86 15.10 11.91
C LEU A 146 11.64 16.26 11.25
N SER A 147 10.98 17.37 10.99
CA SER A 147 11.57 18.57 10.41
C SER A 147 12.63 19.20 11.32
N ASP A 148 12.44 19.20 12.66
CA ASP A 148 13.43 19.70 13.60
C ASP A 148 14.72 18.86 13.56
N ARG A 149 14.60 17.54 13.44
CA ARG A 149 15.74 16.62 13.35
C ARG A 149 16.55 16.85 12.08
N VAL A 150 15.87 17.01 10.95
CA VAL A 150 16.50 17.27 9.66
C VAL A 150 17.17 18.65 9.68
N ALA A 151 16.48 19.70 10.12
CA ALA A 151 17.02 21.06 10.24
C ALA A 151 18.25 21.10 11.18
N GLY A 152 18.18 20.40 12.32
CA GLY A 152 19.31 20.28 13.25
C GLY A 152 20.50 19.57 12.63
N ALA A 153 20.28 18.51 11.85
CA ALA A 153 21.32 17.78 11.14
C ALA A 153 21.96 18.62 10.02
N GLU A 154 21.15 19.39 9.27
CA GLU A 154 21.63 20.33 8.27
C GLU A 154 22.46 21.45 8.89
N ALA A 155 21.98 22.02 10.01
CA ALA A 155 22.70 23.05 10.77
C ALA A 155 24.04 22.51 11.29
N TYR A 156 24.11 21.23 11.71
CA TYR A 156 25.36 20.58 12.08
C TYR A 156 26.26 20.39 10.85
N THR A 157 25.73 19.89 9.74
CA THR A 157 26.49 19.63 8.51
C THR A 157 27.04 20.91 7.89
N SER A 158 26.32 22.02 7.96
CA SER A 158 26.77 23.34 7.47
C SER A 158 28.04 23.86 8.16
N GLN A 159 28.36 23.35 9.35
CA GLN A 159 29.58 23.67 10.08
C GLN A 159 30.81 22.84 9.61
N ILE A 160 30.60 21.83 8.75
CA ILE A 160 31.64 21.00 8.20
C ILE A 160 32.32 21.75 7.04
N GLN A 161 33.63 21.86 7.09
CA GLN A 161 34.35 22.50 6.01
C GLN A 161 34.43 21.57 4.79
N PRO A 162 34.45 22.08 3.56
CA PRO A 162 34.57 21.26 2.36
C PRO A 162 35.79 20.33 2.38
N ASP A 163 36.91 20.78 2.96
CA ASP A 163 38.17 20.02 3.14
C ASP A 163 38.03 18.86 4.14
N ASP A 164 36.91 18.78 4.89
CA ASP A 164 36.60 17.68 5.81
C ASP A 164 35.80 16.56 5.10
N SER A 165 35.66 16.62 3.79
CA SER A 165 34.99 15.63 2.94
C SER A 165 33.57 15.24 3.43
N PRO A 166 32.65 16.19 3.62
CA PRO A 166 31.27 15.88 3.98
C PRO A 166 30.57 15.11 2.85
N VAL A 167 29.89 14.00 3.17
CA VAL A 167 29.06 13.27 2.22
C VAL A 167 27.62 13.72 2.36
N GLY A 168 27.10 13.79 3.59
CA GLY A 168 25.75 14.24 3.87
C GLY A 168 25.15 13.67 5.14
N ILE A 169 23.84 13.83 5.24
CA ILE A 169 23.02 13.26 6.31
C ILE A 169 22.34 11.97 5.85
N THR A 170 22.09 11.06 6.77
CA THR A 170 21.35 9.80 6.50
C THR A 170 20.71 9.30 7.80
N GLY A 171 19.99 8.21 7.67
CA GLY A 171 19.23 7.58 8.75
C GLY A 171 17.73 7.57 8.46
N PRO A 172 16.93 6.87 9.28
CA PRO A 172 15.50 6.75 9.08
C PRO A 172 14.75 8.09 9.02
N ALA A 173 15.10 9.07 9.86
CA ALA A 173 14.41 10.36 9.89
C ALA A 173 14.70 11.21 8.63
N PRO A 174 15.95 11.48 8.22
CA PRO A 174 16.22 12.18 6.96
C PRO A 174 15.65 11.46 5.73
N ALA A 175 15.76 10.13 5.68
CA ALA A 175 15.21 9.36 4.56
C ALA A 175 13.68 9.49 4.45
N ARG A 176 12.98 9.56 5.59
CA ARG A 176 11.53 9.74 5.59
C ARG A 176 11.14 11.13 5.13
N ASP A 177 11.83 12.17 5.58
CA ASP A 177 11.62 13.54 5.12
C ASP A 177 11.83 13.64 3.60
N GLN A 178 12.94 13.09 3.09
CA GLN A 178 13.18 13.03 1.64
C GLN A 178 12.10 12.25 0.88
N GLN A 179 11.55 11.17 1.46
CA GLN A 179 10.43 10.46 0.83
C GLN A 179 9.19 11.36 0.68
N PHE A 180 8.91 12.24 1.66
CA PHE A 180 7.81 13.19 1.56
C PHE A 180 8.06 14.22 0.47
N ASP A 181 9.25 14.79 0.39
CA ASP A 181 9.62 15.74 -0.64
C ASP A 181 9.49 15.15 -2.05
N GLU A 182 9.98 13.93 -2.25
CA GLU A 182 9.84 13.21 -3.52
C GLU A 182 8.38 12.91 -3.87
N MET A 183 7.57 12.52 -2.87
CA MET A 183 6.15 12.29 -3.05
C MET A 183 5.42 13.58 -3.41
N GLU A 184 5.63 14.67 -2.66
CA GLU A 184 4.98 15.96 -2.91
C GLU A 184 5.34 16.52 -4.29
N SER A 185 6.60 16.43 -4.67
CA SER A 185 7.08 16.87 -6.00
C SER A 185 6.47 16.07 -7.16
N ALA A 186 6.19 14.77 -6.95
CA ALA A 186 5.64 13.88 -7.95
C ALA A 186 4.10 13.99 -8.08
N LEU A 187 3.38 14.40 -7.03
CA LEU A 187 1.91 14.46 -7.01
C LEU A 187 1.30 15.20 -8.21
N PRO A 188 1.75 16.41 -8.60
CA PRO A 188 1.19 17.11 -9.76
C PRO A 188 1.33 16.32 -11.08
N ILE A 189 2.42 15.55 -11.23
CA ILE A 189 2.67 14.73 -12.42
C ILE A 189 1.73 13.52 -12.41
N VAL A 190 1.53 12.89 -11.25
CA VAL A 190 0.59 11.77 -11.06
C VAL A 190 -0.83 12.22 -11.37
N GLU A 191 -1.25 13.38 -10.86
CA GLU A 191 -2.57 13.95 -11.13
C GLU A 191 -2.77 14.26 -12.62
N ALA A 192 -1.85 15.01 -13.22
CA ALA A 192 -1.92 15.36 -14.63
C ALA A 192 -1.90 14.13 -15.55
N GLY A 193 -1.04 13.16 -15.25
CA GLY A 193 -0.95 11.89 -15.97
C GLY A 193 -2.23 11.07 -15.87
N THR A 194 -2.81 10.98 -14.70
CA THR A 194 -4.08 10.27 -14.47
C THR A 194 -5.24 10.96 -15.20
N VAL A 195 -5.30 12.29 -15.16
CA VAL A 195 -6.27 13.07 -15.96
C VAL A 195 -6.11 12.77 -17.44
N LEU A 196 -4.88 12.76 -17.95
CA LEU A 196 -4.59 12.44 -19.36
C LEU A 196 -5.01 11.01 -19.72
N VAL A 197 -4.74 10.02 -18.86
CA VAL A 197 -5.18 8.63 -19.03
C VAL A 197 -6.71 8.55 -19.15
N ILE A 198 -7.44 9.23 -18.26
CA ILE A 198 -8.91 9.25 -18.31
C ILE A 198 -9.41 9.91 -19.59
N LEU A 199 -8.83 11.05 -19.98
CA LEU A 199 -9.16 11.73 -21.23
C LEU A 199 -8.98 10.80 -22.44
N LEU A 200 -7.86 10.08 -22.49
CA LEU A 200 -7.56 9.16 -23.58
C LEU A 200 -8.47 7.93 -23.56
N VAL A 201 -8.56 7.21 -22.44
CA VAL A 201 -9.31 5.94 -22.37
C VAL A 201 -10.80 6.16 -22.57
N VAL A 202 -11.39 7.12 -21.83
CA VAL A 202 -12.82 7.42 -21.94
C VAL A 202 -13.12 8.12 -23.28
N GLY A 203 -12.28 9.08 -23.70
CA GLY A 203 -12.43 9.80 -24.95
C GLY A 203 -12.38 8.88 -26.18
N LEU A 204 -11.41 7.98 -26.26
CA LEU A 204 -11.29 7.00 -27.34
C LEU A 204 -12.44 5.99 -27.32
N THR A 205 -12.86 5.55 -26.14
CA THR A 205 -13.94 4.57 -25.98
C THR A 205 -15.27 5.09 -26.51
N PHE A 206 -15.62 6.31 -26.13
CA PHE A 206 -16.88 6.94 -26.54
C PHE A 206 -16.74 7.77 -27.81
N ARG A 207 -15.51 7.99 -28.30
CA ARG A 207 -15.17 8.90 -29.42
C ARG A 207 -15.75 10.29 -29.18
N ALA A 208 -15.60 10.80 -27.96
CA ALA A 208 -16.23 12.02 -27.50
C ALA A 208 -15.32 12.78 -26.54
N LEU A 209 -15.46 14.09 -26.48
CA LEU A 209 -14.80 14.95 -25.50
C LEU A 209 -15.70 15.22 -24.28
N GLY A 210 -17.02 15.24 -24.46
CA GLY A 210 -17.96 15.50 -23.38
C GLY A 210 -17.97 14.38 -22.33
N ALA A 211 -17.79 13.12 -22.71
CA ALA A 211 -17.76 11.99 -21.79
C ALA A 211 -16.59 12.05 -20.78
N PRO A 212 -15.32 12.20 -21.18
CA PRO A 212 -14.22 12.33 -20.24
C PRO A 212 -14.30 13.61 -19.40
N LEU A 213 -14.75 14.74 -19.97
CA LEU A 213 -14.92 15.98 -19.19
C LEU A 213 -15.96 15.84 -18.08
N LEU A 214 -17.07 15.16 -18.35
CA LEU A 214 -18.07 14.83 -17.33
C LEU A 214 -17.48 13.93 -16.24
N THR A 215 -16.71 12.92 -16.64
CA THR A 215 -16.07 11.98 -15.73
C THR A 215 -15.07 12.71 -14.82
N LEU A 216 -14.22 13.56 -15.39
CA LEU A 216 -13.24 14.37 -14.65
C LEU A 216 -13.93 15.37 -13.72
N PHE A 217 -15.02 16.00 -14.16
CA PHE A 217 -15.81 16.91 -13.30
C PHE A 217 -16.36 16.16 -12.07
N ALA A 218 -16.92 14.96 -12.27
CA ALA A 218 -17.43 14.16 -11.16
C ALA A 218 -16.30 13.69 -10.24
N ALA A 219 -15.15 13.31 -10.80
CA ALA A 219 -13.98 12.90 -10.04
C ALA A 219 -13.38 14.06 -9.24
N ALA A 220 -13.29 15.26 -9.82
CA ALA A 220 -12.82 16.47 -9.12
C ALA A 220 -13.72 16.81 -7.92
N ILE A 221 -15.04 16.81 -8.10
CA ILE A 221 -15.99 17.03 -6.99
C ILE A 221 -15.81 15.97 -5.90
N SER A 222 -15.68 14.71 -6.30
CA SER A 222 -15.48 13.60 -5.35
C SER A 222 -14.18 13.75 -4.56
N PHE A 223 -13.08 14.11 -5.24
CA PHE A 223 -11.78 14.32 -4.61
C PHE A 223 -11.80 15.50 -3.64
N LEU A 224 -12.33 16.66 -4.04
CA LEU A 224 -12.41 17.83 -3.17
C LEU A 224 -13.21 17.54 -1.89
N VAL A 225 -14.31 16.81 -2.02
CA VAL A 225 -15.12 16.43 -0.85
C VAL A 225 -14.39 15.39 0.01
N ALA A 226 -13.78 14.37 -0.59
CA ALA A 226 -13.05 13.35 0.15
C ALA A 226 -11.84 13.95 0.89
N ARG A 227 -11.03 14.78 0.20
CA ARG A 227 -9.83 15.42 0.73
C ARG A 227 -10.05 16.17 2.05
N GLY A 228 -11.18 16.86 2.20
CA GLY A 228 -11.48 17.58 3.44
C GLY A 228 -12.22 16.74 4.47
N LEU A 229 -13.06 15.78 4.04
CA LEU A 229 -13.79 14.93 4.98
C LEU A 229 -12.91 13.90 5.68
N ILE A 230 -11.87 13.39 5.02
CA ILE A 230 -10.98 12.34 5.56
C ILE A 230 -10.28 12.82 6.84
N PRO A 231 -9.56 13.97 6.87
CA PRO A 231 -8.92 14.45 8.10
C PRO A 231 -9.94 14.79 9.19
N TRP A 232 -11.07 15.37 8.81
CA TRP A 232 -12.14 15.68 9.77
C TRP A 232 -12.71 14.43 10.45
N VAL A 233 -12.97 13.35 9.68
CA VAL A 233 -13.41 12.08 10.26
C VAL A 233 -12.30 11.46 11.10
N GLY A 234 -11.03 11.54 10.66
CA GLY A 234 -9.88 11.08 11.41
C GLY A 234 -9.82 11.72 12.80
N THR A 235 -9.95 13.04 12.88
CA THR A 235 -9.96 13.76 14.18
C THR A 235 -11.12 13.34 15.07
N GLN A 236 -12.31 13.08 14.51
CA GLN A 236 -13.46 12.61 15.30
C GLN A 236 -13.28 11.18 15.83
N LEU A 237 -12.50 10.36 15.14
CA LEU A 237 -12.20 8.97 15.54
C LEU A 237 -10.93 8.88 16.42
N GLY A 238 -10.21 9.99 16.61
CA GLY A 238 -8.90 9.98 17.29
C GLY A 238 -7.83 9.23 16.49
N ILE A 239 -7.94 9.22 15.15
CA ILE A 239 -7.02 8.56 14.23
C ILE A 239 -6.33 9.62 13.38
N GLU A 240 -5.01 9.69 13.46
CA GLU A 240 -4.21 10.51 12.55
C GLU A 240 -4.12 9.83 11.20
N ILE A 241 -4.45 10.56 10.14
CA ILE A 241 -4.42 10.04 8.77
C ILE A 241 -3.07 10.40 8.14
N PRO A 242 -2.22 9.41 7.82
CA PRO A 242 -0.91 9.67 7.26
C PRO A 242 -0.97 10.27 5.86
N GLN A 243 0.02 11.08 5.51
CA GLN A 243 0.09 11.75 4.20
C GLN A 243 0.20 10.74 3.04
N GLU A 244 0.78 9.59 3.26
CA GLU A 244 0.92 8.50 2.30
C GLU A 244 -0.42 7.97 1.76
N VAL A 245 -1.53 8.30 2.42
CA VAL A 245 -2.89 7.97 1.94
C VAL A 245 -3.28 8.85 0.75
N GLU A 246 -2.75 10.07 0.61
CA GLU A 246 -3.20 11.03 -0.42
C GLU A 246 -3.05 10.52 -1.86
N PRO A 247 -1.91 9.97 -2.30
CA PRO A 247 -1.78 9.42 -3.65
C PRO A 247 -2.77 8.28 -3.94
N LEU A 248 -3.07 7.46 -2.92
CA LEU A 248 -4.05 6.39 -3.03
C LEU A 248 -5.48 6.94 -3.12
N VAL A 249 -5.81 7.99 -2.35
CA VAL A 249 -7.10 8.67 -2.42
C VAL A 249 -7.32 9.26 -3.81
N VAL A 250 -6.31 9.91 -4.40
CA VAL A 250 -6.34 10.43 -5.78
C VAL A 250 -6.62 9.29 -6.77
N ALA A 251 -5.78 8.27 -6.77
CA ALA A 251 -5.88 7.17 -7.72
C ALA A 251 -7.21 6.40 -7.57
N LEU A 252 -7.64 6.13 -6.34
CA LEU A 252 -8.87 5.41 -6.04
C LEU A 252 -10.11 6.22 -6.42
N THR A 253 -10.14 7.53 -6.11
CA THR A 253 -11.26 8.41 -6.49
C THR A 253 -11.42 8.49 -7.99
N LEU A 254 -10.32 8.80 -8.70
CA LEU A 254 -10.31 8.90 -10.15
C LEU A 254 -10.70 7.58 -10.80
N GLY A 255 -10.18 6.46 -10.28
CA GLY A 255 -10.51 5.13 -10.75
C GLY A 255 -11.99 4.78 -10.57
N ILE A 256 -12.50 4.81 -9.34
CA ILE A 256 -13.89 4.43 -9.02
C ILE A 256 -14.91 5.30 -9.77
N VAL A 257 -14.73 6.63 -9.77
CA VAL A 257 -15.67 7.54 -10.45
C VAL A 257 -15.65 7.30 -11.96
N THR A 258 -14.46 7.07 -12.54
CA THR A 258 -14.32 6.76 -13.97
C THR A 258 -15.05 5.48 -14.33
N ASP A 259 -14.85 4.45 -13.56
CA ASP A 259 -15.49 3.15 -13.77
C ASP A 259 -17.01 3.25 -13.75
N TYR A 260 -17.53 3.87 -12.70
CA TYR A 260 -18.98 3.99 -12.57
C TYR A 260 -19.58 4.93 -13.63
N ALA A 261 -18.89 6.01 -13.99
CA ALA A 261 -19.31 6.90 -15.07
C ALA A 261 -19.40 6.18 -16.42
N VAL A 262 -18.45 5.29 -16.74
CA VAL A 262 -18.44 4.49 -17.98
C VAL A 262 -19.70 3.63 -18.10
N PHE A 263 -20.22 3.06 -17.00
CA PHE A 263 -21.47 2.30 -17.03
C PHE A 263 -22.68 3.19 -17.33
N TYR A 264 -22.78 4.36 -16.71
CA TYR A 264 -23.87 5.31 -16.98
C TYR A 264 -23.80 5.85 -18.41
N LEU A 265 -22.61 6.23 -18.87
CA LEU A 265 -22.38 6.68 -20.26
C LEU A 265 -22.77 5.60 -21.28
N SER A 266 -22.36 4.36 -21.07
CA SER A 266 -22.71 3.23 -21.94
C SER A 266 -24.21 2.96 -21.97
N GLY A 267 -24.88 3.03 -20.81
CA GLY A 267 -26.30 2.87 -20.69
C GLY A 267 -27.10 3.97 -21.37
N MET A 268 -26.64 5.22 -21.23
CA MET A 268 -27.25 6.40 -21.87
C MET A 268 -27.05 6.40 -23.39
N LYS A 269 -25.81 6.16 -23.88
CA LYS A 269 -25.53 6.10 -25.34
C LYS A 269 -26.46 5.11 -26.03
N ARG A 270 -26.62 3.91 -25.46
CA ARG A 270 -27.51 2.89 -26.00
C ARG A 270 -28.97 3.35 -26.08
N SER A 271 -29.46 4.05 -25.03
CA SER A 271 -30.83 4.54 -24.99
C SER A 271 -31.08 5.67 -26.00
N LEU A 272 -30.10 6.58 -26.15
CA LEU A 272 -30.15 7.64 -27.17
C LEU A 272 -30.18 7.09 -28.60
N LEU A 273 -29.38 6.03 -28.88
CA LEU A 273 -29.39 5.34 -30.18
C LEU A 273 -30.71 4.59 -30.46
N GLN A 274 -31.53 4.32 -29.42
CA GLN A 274 -32.88 3.79 -29.57
C GLN A 274 -33.94 4.88 -29.83
N GLY A 275 -33.53 6.15 -29.96
CA GLY A 275 -34.43 7.27 -30.25
C GLY A 275 -35.09 7.91 -29.03
N ASN A 276 -34.72 7.51 -27.79
CA ASN A 276 -35.30 8.11 -26.60
C ASN A 276 -34.78 9.53 -26.37
N SER A 277 -35.55 10.36 -25.69
CA SER A 277 -35.11 11.70 -25.29
C SER A 277 -33.93 11.66 -24.32
N PRO A 278 -33.10 12.72 -24.22
CA PRO A 278 -31.95 12.77 -23.30
C PRO A 278 -32.33 12.48 -21.83
N VAL A 279 -33.44 13.08 -21.36
CA VAL A 279 -33.90 12.92 -19.97
C VAL A 279 -34.43 11.49 -19.71
N GLU A 280 -35.15 10.91 -20.66
CA GLU A 280 -35.60 9.51 -20.58
C GLU A 280 -34.43 8.55 -20.64
N SER A 281 -33.44 8.84 -21.49
CA SER A 281 -32.23 8.04 -21.62
C SER A 281 -31.41 8.04 -20.31
N ALA A 282 -31.20 9.22 -19.69
CA ALA A 282 -30.56 9.35 -18.41
C ALA A 282 -31.33 8.62 -17.31
N ARG A 283 -32.68 8.79 -17.24
CA ARG A 283 -33.53 8.10 -16.28
C ARG A 283 -33.47 6.59 -16.46
N GLY A 284 -33.53 6.11 -17.69
CA GLY A 284 -33.45 4.69 -18.04
C GLY A 284 -32.10 4.07 -17.69
N ALA A 285 -31.00 4.82 -17.93
CA ALA A 285 -29.66 4.43 -17.49
C ALA A 285 -29.58 4.35 -15.97
N THR A 286 -30.07 5.36 -15.24
CA THR A 286 -30.09 5.40 -13.78
C THR A 286 -30.81 4.20 -13.20
N ILE A 287 -32.02 3.86 -13.69
CA ILE A 287 -32.78 2.72 -13.21
C ILE A 287 -32.03 1.40 -13.38
N ARG A 288 -31.30 1.24 -14.47
CA ARG A 288 -30.58 -0.01 -14.79
C ARG A 288 -29.21 -0.12 -14.11
N VAL A 289 -28.49 0.98 -14.00
CA VAL A 289 -27.08 0.99 -13.57
C VAL A 289 -26.94 1.20 -12.06
N THR A 290 -27.73 2.11 -11.45
CA THR A 290 -27.62 2.45 -10.03
C THR A 290 -27.67 1.24 -9.08
N PRO A 291 -28.54 0.23 -9.23
CA PRO A 291 -28.55 -0.90 -8.29
C PRO A 291 -27.25 -1.71 -8.32
N ILE A 292 -26.61 -1.77 -9.48
CA ILE A 292 -25.34 -2.49 -9.67
C ILE A 292 -24.19 -1.69 -9.07
N VAL A 293 -24.09 -0.43 -9.45
CA VAL A 293 -23.03 0.49 -8.94
C VAL A 293 -23.15 0.67 -7.43
N ALA A 294 -24.39 0.81 -6.89
CA ALA A 294 -24.57 0.93 -5.44
C ALA A 294 -24.10 -0.33 -4.69
N THR A 295 -24.36 -1.52 -5.24
CA THR A 295 -23.89 -2.76 -4.61
C THR A 295 -22.37 -2.88 -4.74
N ALA A 296 -21.82 -2.62 -5.91
CA ALA A 296 -20.38 -2.63 -6.17
C ALA A 296 -19.64 -1.66 -5.23
N GLY A 297 -20.09 -0.41 -5.17
CA GLY A 297 -19.50 0.59 -4.30
C GLY A 297 -19.61 0.27 -2.80
N LEU A 298 -20.74 -0.30 -2.36
CA LEU A 298 -20.87 -0.75 -0.97
C LEU A 298 -19.91 -1.89 -0.62
N ILE A 299 -19.59 -2.77 -1.56
CA ILE A 299 -18.58 -3.81 -1.39
C ILE A 299 -17.20 -3.17 -1.18
N VAL A 300 -16.86 -2.17 -1.98
CA VAL A 300 -15.58 -1.45 -1.82
C VAL A 300 -15.54 -0.71 -0.49
N VAL A 301 -16.58 0.04 -0.14
CA VAL A 301 -16.67 0.77 1.14
C VAL A 301 -16.53 -0.17 2.33
N ALA A 302 -17.30 -1.25 2.35
CA ALA A 302 -17.28 -2.18 3.49
C ALA A 302 -15.97 -3.01 3.54
N GLY A 303 -15.41 -3.37 2.38
CA GLY A 303 -14.15 -4.09 2.30
C GLY A 303 -12.97 -3.23 2.76
N THR A 304 -12.90 -1.95 2.36
CA THR A 304 -11.86 -1.03 2.85
C THR A 304 -12.08 -0.62 4.31
N ALA A 305 -13.33 -0.51 4.77
CA ALA A 305 -13.63 -0.30 6.20
C ALA A 305 -13.20 -1.49 7.07
N ALA A 306 -13.11 -2.71 6.53
CA ALA A 306 -12.62 -3.88 7.26
C ALA A 306 -11.14 -3.75 7.69
N LEU A 307 -10.37 -2.82 7.12
CA LEU A 307 -9.03 -2.44 7.59
C LEU A 307 -9.03 -1.95 9.05
N LEU A 308 -10.15 -1.42 9.55
CA LEU A 308 -10.30 -1.04 10.96
C LEU A 308 -10.16 -2.21 11.95
N VAL A 309 -10.27 -3.45 11.50
CA VAL A 309 -10.01 -4.65 12.32
C VAL A 309 -8.51 -4.84 12.56
N GLY A 310 -7.64 -4.18 11.80
CA GLY A 310 -6.20 -4.19 11.97
C GLY A 310 -5.77 -3.62 13.33
N GLN A 311 -4.70 -4.18 13.91
CA GLN A 311 -4.15 -3.73 15.21
C GLN A 311 -3.10 -2.63 15.05
N LEU A 312 -2.48 -2.52 13.88
CA LEU A 312 -1.49 -1.48 13.60
C LEU A 312 -2.20 -0.17 13.27
N ASP A 313 -1.79 0.92 13.91
CA ASP A 313 -2.39 2.23 13.73
C ASP A 313 -2.28 2.71 12.28
N PHE A 314 -1.19 2.39 11.60
CA PHE A 314 -1.03 2.64 10.18
C PHE A 314 -2.19 2.07 9.33
N PHE A 315 -2.57 0.79 9.51
CA PHE A 315 -3.67 0.18 8.76
C PHE A 315 -5.03 0.69 9.21
N ARG A 316 -5.19 0.97 10.51
CA ARG A 316 -6.41 1.59 11.04
C ARG A 316 -6.62 2.99 10.47
N ALA A 317 -5.55 3.72 10.20
CA ALA A 317 -5.60 5.03 9.57
C ALA A 317 -5.98 4.98 8.08
N PHE A 318 -5.52 3.96 7.34
CA PHE A 318 -5.87 3.78 5.93
C PHE A 318 -7.35 3.39 5.73
N GLY A 319 -7.93 2.60 6.65
CA GLY A 319 -9.29 2.09 6.54
C GLY A 319 -10.34 3.19 6.37
N PRO A 320 -10.47 4.14 7.30
CA PRO A 320 -11.43 5.25 7.19
C PRO A 320 -11.19 6.12 5.96
N GLY A 321 -9.93 6.42 5.64
CA GLY A 321 -9.57 7.23 4.47
C GLY A 321 -10.06 6.60 3.16
N LEU A 322 -9.73 5.34 2.92
CA LEU A 322 -10.14 4.62 1.71
C LEU A 322 -11.64 4.33 1.68
N ALA A 323 -12.25 3.97 2.83
CA ALA A 323 -13.69 3.72 2.92
C ALA A 323 -14.51 4.99 2.65
N LEU A 324 -14.09 6.12 3.22
CA LEU A 324 -14.74 7.40 2.98
C LEU A 324 -14.56 7.87 1.53
N THR A 325 -13.37 7.69 0.96
CA THR A 325 -13.10 7.93 -0.46
C THR A 325 -14.08 7.16 -1.34
N ALA A 326 -14.20 5.85 -1.11
CA ALA A 326 -15.10 5.00 -1.87
C ALA A 326 -16.58 5.39 -1.65
N ALA A 327 -16.97 5.77 -0.44
CA ALA A 327 -18.34 6.21 -0.11
C ALA A 327 -18.69 7.51 -0.82
N VAL A 328 -17.80 8.51 -0.83
CA VAL A 328 -17.99 9.78 -1.54
C VAL A 328 -18.03 9.54 -3.04
N ALA A 329 -17.09 8.76 -3.58
CA ALA A 329 -17.06 8.39 -5.01
C ALA A 329 -18.35 7.67 -5.44
N LEU A 330 -18.86 6.77 -4.61
CA LEU A 330 -20.14 6.10 -4.84
C LEU A 330 -21.30 7.11 -4.84
N ALA A 331 -21.41 7.96 -3.83
CA ALA A 331 -22.48 8.94 -3.69
C ALA A 331 -22.50 9.93 -4.88
N VAL A 332 -21.34 10.44 -5.27
CA VAL A 332 -21.18 11.28 -6.47
C VAL A 332 -21.58 10.52 -7.73
N SER A 333 -21.12 9.30 -7.89
CA SER A 333 -21.39 8.50 -9.10
C SER A 333 -22.87 8.16 -9.27
N ILE A 334 -23.61 7.87 -8.20
CA ILE A 334 -25.04 7.52 -8.32
C ILE A 334 -25.96 8.75 -8.37
N THR A 335 -25.49 9.94 -8.04
CA THR A 335 -26.29 11.16 -8.01
C THR A 335 -25.80 12.21 -9.02
N LEU A 336 -24.55 12.67 -8.93
CA LEU A 336 -24.03 13.73 -9.79
C LEU A 336 -23.89 13.29 -11.25
N VAL A 337 -23.35 12.08 -11.50
CA VAL A 337 -23.14 11.59 -12.86
C VAL A 337 -24.46 11.50 -13.64
N PRO A 338 -25.54 10.83 -13.18
CA PRO A 338 -26.80 10.80 -13.90
C PRO A 338 -27.49 12.16 -14.01
N ALA A 339 -27.34 13.05 -13.01
CA ALA A 339 -27.87 14.42 -13.07
C ALA A 339 -27.18 15.23 -14.17
N THR A 340 -25.84 15.19 -14.25
CA THR A 340 -25.04 15.87 -15.25
C THR A 340 -25.31 15.29 -16.65
N LEU A 341 -25.43 13.96 -16.79
CA LEU A 341 -25.84 13.32 -18.03
C LEU A 341 -27.22 13.79 -18.54
N ALA A 342 -28.18 13.95 -17.61
CA ALA A 342 -29.51 14.45 -17.95
C ALA A 342 -29.49 15.92 -18.40
N ILE A 343 -28.51 16.73 -17.98
CA ILE A 343 -28.30 18.10 -18.42
C ILE A 343 -27.60 18.14 -19.79
N LEU A 344 -26.45 17.45 -19.92
CA LEU A 344 -25.64 17.48 -21.13
C LEU A 344 -26.30 16.73 -22.31
N GLY A 345 -27.06 15.67 -22.04
CA GLY A 345 -27.75 14.91 -23.08
C GLY A 345 -26.78 14.39 -24.15
N ARG A 346 -27.02 14.77 -25.42
CA ARG A 346 -26.18 14.39 -26.55
C ARG A 346 -24.80 15.04 -26.54
N LEU A 347 -24.66 16.21 -25.89
CA LEU A 347 -23.35 16.90 -25.77
C LEU A 347 -22.31 16.05 -25.04
N ALA A 348 -22.74 15.15 -24.13
CA ALA A 348 -21.84 14.21 -23.49
C ALA A 348 -21.09 13.30 -24.49
N PHE A 349 -21.59 13.15 -25.70
CA PHE A 349 -21.01 12.31 -26.74
C PHE A 349 -20.49 13.10 -27.96
N TRP A 350 -20.41 14.43 -27.86
CA TRP A 350 -19.85 15.29 -28.90
C TRP A 350 -18.31 15.12 -28.98
N PRO A 351 -17.68 15.08 -30.21
CA PRO A 351 -18.26 15.18 -31.54
C PRO A 351 -18.70 13.84 -32.14
N GLY A 352 -18.48 12.70 -31.50
CA GLY A 352 -18.63 11.36 -32.07
C GLY A 352 -20.00 10.71 -31.92
N PHE A 353 -21.09 11.48 -31.74
CA PHE A 353 -22.42 10.93 -31.69
C PHE A 353 -23.01 10.75 -33.11
N ASP A 354 -23.09 9.51 -33.54
CA ASP A 354 -23.66 9.15 -34.85
C ASP A 354 -24.95 8.34 -34.62
N GLU A 355 -26.09 8.91 -35.06
CA GLU A 355 -27.41 8.29 -34.94
C GLU A 355 -27.56 7.06 -35.86
N THR A 356 -26.71 6.91 -36.86
CA THR A 356 -26.70 5.77 -37.79
C THR A 356 -25.92 4.57 -37.21
N GLU A 357 -25.22 4.77 -36.12
CA GLU A 357 -24.47 3.69 -35.46
C GLU A 357 -25.45 2.62 -34.93
N PRO A 358 -25.36 1.35 -35.37
CA PRO A 358 -26.26 0.33 -34.89
C PRO A 358 -26.15 0.21 -33.36
N ALA A 359 -27.30 0.23 -32.67
CA ALA A 359 -27.37 0.14 -31.21
C ALA A 359 -26.66 -1.10 -30.64
N ASP A 360 -26.43 -2.09 -31.49
CA ASP A 360 -25.76 -3.36 -31.17
C ASP A 360 -24.61 -3.65 -32.18
N ARG A 361 -23.67 -2.70 -32.34
CA ARG A 361 -22.45 -2.85 -33.16
C ARG A 361 -21.64 -4.11 -32.84
N PHE A 362 -22.00 -4.82 -31.78
CA PHE A 362 -21.28 -5.97 -31.20
C PHE A 362 -22.02 -7.30 -31.33
N ALA A 363 -23.22 -7.29 -31.87
CA ALA A 363 -23.97 -8.50 -32.24
C ALA A 363 -23.47 -9.01 -33.59
N SER A 364 -22.23 -9.47 -33.69
CA SER A 364 -21.81 -10.24 -34.85
C SER A 364 -22.12 -11.72 -34.63
N PRO A 365 -22.70 -12.42 -35.61
CA PRO A 365 -22.96 -13.87 -35.51
C PRO A 365 -21.73 -14.69 -35.11
N ALA A 366 -20.54 -14.26 -35.55
CA ALA A 366 -19.27 -14.87 -35.22
C ALA A 366 -18.94 -14.77 -33.71
N ARG A 367 -19.25 -13.65 -33.05
CA ARG A 367 -19.01 -13.48 -31.60
C ARG A 367 -20.02 -14.24 -30.76
N GLU A 368 -21.25 -14.37 -31.19
CA GLU A 368 -22.24 -15.22 -30.51
C GLU A 368 -21.92 -16.71 -30.67
N SER A 369 -21.37 -17.11 -31.83
CA SER A 369 -20.85 -18.45 -32.06
C SER A 369 -19.63 -18.74 -31.16
N LEU A 370 -18.70 -17.80 -31.06
CA LEU A 370 -17.55 -17.90 -30.15
C LEU A 370 -17.99 -17.96 -28.68
N GLY A 371 -18.96 -17.14 -28.28
CA GLY A 371 -19.51 -17.15 -26.94
C GLY A 371 -20.18 -18.49 -26.60
N ARG A 372 -20.92 -19.10 -27.54
CA ARG A 372 -21.50 -20.45 -27.38
C ARG A 372 -20.45 -21.53 -27.29
N PHE A 373 -19.37 -21.41 -28.05
CA PHE A 373 -18.23 -22.35 -27.99
C PHE A 373 -17.57 -22.28 -26.62
N VAL A 374 -17.24 -21.06 -26.13
CA VAL A 374 -16.61 -20.84 -24.81
C VAL A 374 -17.53 -21.28 -23.67
N ALA A 375 -18.87 -21.16 -23.80
CA ALA A 375 -19.84 -21.63 -22.83
C ALA A 375 -20.05 -23.17 -22.85
N SER A 376 -19.40 -23.92 -23.74
CA SER A 376 -19.46 -25.38 -23.73
C SER A 376 -18.65 -25.96 -22.56
N ARG A 377 -19.15 -27.04 -21.92
CA ARG A 377 -18.49 -27.62 -20.74
C ARG A 377 -17.03 -28.04 -20.97
N PRO A 378 -16.66 -28.71 -22.10
CA PRO A 378 -15.25 -29.07 -22.33
C PRO A 378 -14.34 -27.86 -22.45
N VAL A 379 -14.77 -26.81 -23.18
CA VAL A 379 -14.00 -25.58 -23.32
C VAL A 379 -13.93 -24.82 -22.00
N ALA A 380 -15.03 -24.76 -21.25
CA ALA A 380 -15.04 -24.16 -19.92
C ALA A 380 -14.05 -24.87 -18.97
N PHE A 381 -13.98 -26.20 -19.01
CA PHE A 381 -13.01 -26.97 -18.22
C PHE A 381 -11.56 -26.63 -18.60
N VAL A 382 -11.25 -26.62 -19.89
CA VAL A 382 -9.93 -26.24 -20.40
C VAL A 382 -9.60 -24.79 -20.00
N THR A 383 -10.56 -23.87 -20.10
CA THR A 383 -10.37 -22.46 -19.69
C THR A 383 -10.06 -22.34 -18.19
N VAL A 384 -10.77 -23.12 -17.34
CA VAL A 384 -10.49 -23.12 -15.89
C VAL A 384 -9.10 -23.68 -15.61
N LEU A 385 -8.67 -24.74 -16.30
CA LEU A 385 -7.31 -25.27 -16.16
C LEU A 385 -6.24 -24.29 -16.61
N LEU A 386 -6.44 -23.62 -17.74
CA LEU A 386 -5.47 -22.65 -18.26
C LEU A 386 -5.39 -21.40 -17.39
N CYS A 387 -6.54 -20.80 -17.04
CA CYS A 387 -6.55 -19.63 -16.17
C CYS A 387 -6.07 -19.98 -14.75
N GLY A 388 -6.53 -21.09 -14.18
CA GLY A 388 -6.08 -21.58 -12.88
C GLY A 388 -4.58 -21.90 -12.88
N GLY A 389 -4.08 -22.56 -13.93
CA GLY A 389 -2.66 -22.83 -14.12
C GLY A 389 -1.81 -21.56 -14.23
N LEU A 390 -2.30 -20.54 -14.97
CA LEU A 390 -1.63 -19.26 -15.08
C LEU A 390 -1.55 -18.52 -13.71
N LEU A 391 -2.67 -18.49 -12.99
CA LEU A 391 -2.72 -17.88 -11.65
C LEU A 391 -1.85 -18.67 -10.65
N PHE A 392 -1.85 -19.99 -10.73
CA PHE A 392 -1.01 -20.84 -9.90
C PHE A 392 0.48 -20.59 -10.19
N LEU A 393 0.88 -20.52 -11.46
CA LEU A 393 2.27 -20.19 -11.84
C LEU A 393 2.68 -18.80 -11.35
N GLY A 394 1.79 -17.80 -11.46
CA GLY A 394 2.04 -16.47 -10.88
C GLY A 394 2.20 -16.50 -9.37
N ALA A 395 1.47 -17.39 -8.68
CA ALA A 395 1.49 -17.48 -7.21
C ALA A 395 2.69 -18.28 -6.65
N THR A 396 3.50 -18.96 -7.49
CA THR A 396 4.63 -19.77 -7.00
C THR A 396 5.69 -18.97 -6.27
N GLY A 397 5.85 -17.67 -6.58
CA GLY A 397 6.75 -16.76 -5.88
C GLY A 397 6.26 -16.29 -4.49
N LEU A 398 4.98 -16.49 -4.16
CA LEU A 398 4.41 -15.99 -2.90
C LEU A 398 5.13 -16.50 -1.63
N PRO A 399 5.45 -17.82 -1.48
CA PRO A 399 6.10 -18.33 -0.28
C PRO A 399 7.53 -17.81 -0.06
N GLU A 400 8.19 -17.35 -1.12
CA GLU A 400 9.57 -16.86 -1.09
C GLU A 400 9.63 -15.32 -1.02
N THR A 401 8.47 -14.65 -0.94
CA THR A 401 8.40 -13.18 -0.86
C THR A 401 8.97 -12.72 0.46
N LYS A 402 10.01 -11.91 0.41
CA LYS A 402 10.63 -11.26 1.58
C LYS A 402 10.12 -9.85 1.71
N LEU A 403 9.89 -9.41 2.95
CA LEU A 403 9.38 -8.09 3.28
C LEU A 403 10.39 -7.33 4.12
N GLY A 404 10.62 -6.05 3.79
CA GLY A 404 11.51 -5.16 4.50
C GLY A 404 10.96 -3.74 4.60
N ILE A 405 11.68 -2.88 5.30
CA ILE A 405 11.37 -1.45 5.41
C ILE A 405 12.37 -0.67 4.58
N ARG A 406 11.99 -0.32 3.36
CA ARG A 406 12.87 0.35 2.39
C ARG A 406 12.84 1.87 2.55
N LEU A 407 13.29 2.39 3.70
CA LEU A 407 13.31 3.84 3.92
C LEU A 407 14.43 4.52 3.14
N ILE A 408 15.65 4.06 3.30
CA ILE A 408 16.82 4.64 2.63
C ILE A 408 17.00 3.99 1.25
N SER A 409 17.06 2.65 1.21
CA SER A 409 17.30 1.89 -0.03
C SER A 409 16.19 2.02 -1.08
N GLY A 410 15.01 2.49 -0.70
CA GLY A 410 13.88 2.77 -1.60
C GLY A 410 13.87 4.16 -2.21
N LEU A 411 14.78 5.04 -1.83
CA LEU A 411 14.95 6.38 -2.40
C LEU A 411 15.77 6.33 -3.71
N PRO A 412 15.70 7.38 -4.55
CA PRO A 412 16.59 7.51 -5.71
C PRO A 412 18.08 7.50 -5.29
N GLY A 413 18.91 6.77 -6.04
CA GLY A 413 20.32 6.60 -5.70
C GLY A 413 21.17 7.87 -5.72
N ASP A 414 20.67 8.97 -6.29
CA ASP A 414 21.33 10.27 -6.32
C ASP A 414 20.96 11.19 -5.13
N THR A 415 20.11 10.72 -4.22
CA THR A 415 19.80 11.48 -3.00
C THR A 415 20.97 11.49 -2.03
N GLN A 416 21.00 12.51 -1.17
CA GLN A 416 22.06 12.68 -0.17
C GLN A 416 22.04 11.54 0.86
N GLU A 417 20.86 11.10 1.26
CA GLU A 417 20.62 10.07 2.27
C GLU A 417 21.17 8.72 1.83
N VAL A 418 20.93 8.35 0.56
CA VAL A 418 21.44 7.10 -0.03
C VAL A 418 22.96 7.15 -0.13
N ARG A 419 23.53 8.23 -0.68
CA ARG A 419 24.98 8.37 -0.81
C ARG A 419 25.69 8.35 0.54
N ALA A 420 25.10 9.00 1.56
CA ALA A 420 25.69 9.01 2.90
C ALA A 420 25.61 7.62 3.56
N ALA A 421 24.50 6.89 3.39
CA ALA A 421 24.37 5.53 3.88
C ALA A 421 25.36 4.57 3.21
N GLU A 422 25.51 4.65 1.89
CA GLU A 422 26.48 3.87 1.14
C GLU A 422 27.92 4.17 1.60
N ALA A 423 28.26 5.45 1.79
CA ALA A 423 29.56 5.88 2.27
C ALA A 423 29.85 5.33 3.68
N ALA A 424 28.87 5.35 4.57
CA ALA A 424 28.98 4.76 5.90
C ALA A 424 29.21 3.23 5.82
N GLY A 425 28.42 2.53 5.01
CA GLY A 425 28.54 1.08 4.80
C GLY A 425 29.84 0.63 4.13
N GLN A 426 30.43 1.48 3.27
CA GLN A 426 31.76 1.22 2.68
C GLN A 426 32.88 1.34 3.71
N GLY A 427 32.81 2.33 4.59
CA GLY A 427 33.82 2.55 5.61
C GLY A 427 33.74 1.59 6.78
N PHE A 428 32.55 1.22 7.16
CA PHE A 428 32.22 0.27 8.22
C PHE A 428 31.52 -0.97 7.64
N ALA A 429 30.37 -1.34 8.19
CA ALA A 429 29.42 -2.29 7.61
C ALA A 429 28.06 -1.59 7.50
N PRO A 430 27.13 -2.03 6.62
CA PRO A 430 25.84 -1.34 6.45
C PRO A 430 25.03 -1.15 7.72
N GLY A 431 25.05 -2.13 8.64
CA GLY A 431 24.39 -2.06 9.94
C GLY A 431 24.87 -0.93 10.86
N ILE A 432 25.98 -0.26 10.54
CA ILE A 432 26.46 0.89 11.31
C ILE A 432 25.47 2.06 11.28
N THR A 433 24.65 2.17 10.24
CA THR A 433 23.64 3.23 10.13
C THR A 433 22.47 3.08 11.09
N ALA A 434 22.22 1.86 11.57
CA ALA A 434 21.19 1.56 12.55
C ALA A 434 21.57 0.31 13.38
N PRO A 435 22.47 0.45 14.37
CA PRO A 435 22.93 -0.67 15.18
C PRO A 435 21.82 -1.35 15.95
N THR A 436 21.97 -2.65 16.17
CA THR A 436 21.12 -3.45 17.07
C THR A 436 21.72 -3.47 18.47
N VAL A 437 20.89 -3.38 19.52
CA VAL A 437 21.33 -3.41 20.90
C VAL A 437 20.78 -4.66 21.59
N VAL A 438 21.66 -5.42 22.24
CA VAL A 438 21.30 -6.52 23.13
C VAL A 438 21.42 -6.00 24.56
N LEU A 439 20.29 -5.88 25.26
CA LEU A 439 20.21 -5.47 26.65
C LEU A 439 20.15 -6.70 27.55
N LEU A 440 20.96 -6.70 28.60
CA LEU A 440 20.94 -7.70 29.66
C LEU A 440 20.59 -7.04 30.98
N GLU A 441 19.70 -7.66 31.74
CA GLU A 441 19.27 -7.21 33.07
C GLU A 441 19.41 -8.33 34.06
N GLY A 442 20.15 -8.10 35.17
CA GLY A 442 20.38 -9.09 36.20
C GLY A 442 21.18 -8.56 37.37
N ALA A 443 20.86 -9.03 38.57
CA ALA A 443 21.53 -8.58 39.77
C ALA A 443 23.04 -8.94 39.75
N GLY A 444 23.89 -7.92 39.82
CA GLY A 444 25.35 -8.08 39.87
C GLY A 444 26.01 -8.47 38.54
N ILE A 445 25.32 -8.34 37.42
CA ILE A 445 25.84 -8.70 36.09
C ILE A 445 27.12 -7.93 35.75
N GLY A 446 27.29 -6.70 36.26
CA GLY A 446 28.49 -5.90 36.09
C GLY A 446 29.76 -6.53 36.67
N ASN A 447 29.61 -7.48 37.63
CA ASN A 447 30.73 -8.20 38.21
C ASN A 447 31.11 -9.46 37.41
N GLU A 448 30.30 -9.86 36.44
CA GLU A 448 30.49 -11.07 35.62
C GLU A 448 31.30 -10.78 34.33
N GLU A 449 32.37 -10.02 34.45
CA GLU A 449 33.16 -9.53 33.32
C GLU A 449 33.57 -10.64 32.33
N PHE A 450 34.05 -11.79 32.86
CA PHE A 450 34.46 -12.91 32.00
C PHE A 450 33.29 -13.54 31.24
N ALA A 451 32.09 -13.57 31.86
CA ALA A 451 30.89 -14.09 31.23
C ALA A 451 30.42 -13.12 30.12
N LEU A 452 30.44 -11.80 30.38
CA LEU A 452 30.12 -10.76 29.42
C LEU A 452 31.07 -10.79 28.22
N ILE A 453 32.38 -10.93 28.42
CA ILE A 453 33.37 -11.04 27.33
C ILE A 453 33.17 -12.34 26.53
N ARG A 454 32.78 -13.46 27.17
CA ARG A 454 32.44 -14.69 26.44
C ARG A 454 31.21 -14.48 25.56
N LEU A 455 30.16 -13.85 26.09
CA LEU A 455 28.96 -13.54 25.35
C LEU A 455 29.24 -12.60 24.18
N GLU A 456 30.05 -11.55 24.37
CA GLU A 456 30.48 -10.63 23.31
C GLU A 456 31.12 -11.38 22.12
N ARG A 457 32.04 -12.31 22.44
CA ARG A 457 32.66 -13.15 21.39
C ARG A 457 31.68 -14.11 20.72
N ALA A 458 30.74 -14.64 21.50
CA ALA A 458 29.72 -15.55 20.99
C ALA A 458 28.73 -14.80 20.07
N LEU A 459 28.36 -13.57 20.40
CA LEU A 459 27.56 -12.68 19.56
C LEU A 459 28.31 -12.31 18.25
N ALA A 460 29.62 -11.96 18.37
CA ALA A 460 30.44 -11.64 17.20
C ALA A 460 30.67 -12.83 16.27
N GLY A 461 30.50 -14.05 16.76
CA GLY A 461 30.57 -15.27 15.95
C GLY A 461 29.27 -15.67 15.26
N GLN A 462 28.16 -14.94 15.46
CA GLN A 462 26.91 -15.26 14.82
C GLN A 462 26.91 -14.89 13.32
N PRO A 463 26.22 -15.67 12.48
CA PRO A 463 26.06 -15.33 11.07
C PRO A 463 25.43 -13.95 10.90
N GLY A 464 25.91 -13.16 9.92
CA GLY A 464 25.39 -11.83 9.64
C GLY A 464 25.86 -10.72 10.58
N VAL A 465 26.61 -11.03 11.65
CA VAL A 465 27.19 -10.05 12.56
C VAL A 465 28.56 -9.62 12.04
N ALA A 466 28.69 -8.35 11.66
CA ALA A 466 29.95 -7.75 11.23
C ALA A 466 30.86 -7.38 12.42
N GLY A 467 30.27 -7.03 13.57
CA GLY A 467 31.03 -6.70 14.76
C GLY A 467 30.12 -6.47 15.97
N VAL A 468 30.73 -6.54 17.14
CA VAL A 468 30.05 -6.30 18.43
C VAL A 468 30.94 -5.37 19.25
N LEU A 469 30.31 -4.37 19.88
CA LEU A 469 30.90 -3.52 20.90
C LEU A 469 30.22 -3.79 22.23
N GLY A 470 30.98 -3.90 23.31
CA GLY A 470 30.43 -4.26 24.58
C GLY A 470 31.30 -3.88 25.76
N PRO A 471 31.15 -4.55 26.91
CA PRO A 471 31.86 -4.22 28.16
C PRO A 471 33.38 -4.22 28.04
N ARG A 472 33.97 -4.94 27.08
CA ARG A 472 35.41 -4.94 26.84
C ARG A 472 35.93 -3.56 26.40
N GLU A 473 35.15 -2.84 25.58
CA GLU A 473 35.48 -1.49 25.09
C GLU A 473 35.34 -0.42 26.17
N GLN A 474 34.61 -0.68 27.26
CA GLN A 474 34.51 0.24 28.40
C GLN A 474 35.82 0.41 29.14
N GLN A 475 36.77 -0.52 28.99
CA GLN A 475 38.12 -0.42 29.55
C GLN A 475 39.04 0.55 28.76
N ILE A 476 38.55 1.08 27.64
CA ILE A 476 39.28 2.07 26.86
C ILE A 476 39.18 3.43 27.56
N PRO A 477 40.34 4.14 27.85
CA PRO A 477 40.32 5.37 28.62
C PRO A 477 39.46 6.52 28.04
N ALA A 478 39.02 6.40 26.82
CA ALA A 478 38.19 7.39 26.12
C ALA A 478 36.69 7.05 26.12
N ALA A 479 36.29 5.86 26.58
CA ALA A 479 34.86 5.50 26.69
C ALA A 479 34.23 6.18 27.92
N PRO A 480 33.03 6.74 27.80
CA PRO A 480 32.28 7.24 28.97
C PRO A 480 32.01 6.11 29.98
N ASP A 481 32.13 6.41 31.27
CA ASP A 481 31.71 5.49 32.32
C ASP A 481 30.21 5.20 32.17
N GLY A 482 29.81 3.96 32.42
CA GLY A 482 28.41 3.56 32.31
C GLY A 482 27.88 3.34 30.91
N LEU A 483 28.73 3.37 29.86
CA LEU A 483 28.24 3.23 28.47
C LEU A 483 27.73 1.83 28.15
N PHE A 484 28.43 0.76 28.56
CA PHE A 484 28.10 -0.63 28.27
C PHE A 484 27.67 -1.42 29.51
N VAL A 485 28.10 -1.01 30.71
CA VAL A 485 27.67 -1.58 31.99
C VAL A 485 27.10 -0.45 32.81
N ALA A 486 25.87 -0.63 33.33
CA ALA A 486 25.20 0.37 34.12
C ALA A 486 25.98 0.66 35.41
N GLU A 487 25.93 1.90 35.90
CA GLU A 487 26.69 2.33 37.11
C GLU A 487 26.33 1.52 38.36
N ASP A 488 25.08 1.05 38.44
CA ASP A 488 24.61 0.20 39.55
C ASP A 488 24.97 -1.30 39.41
N GLY A 489 25.58 -1.67 38.24
CA GLY A 489 26.01 -3.04 37.95
C GLY A 489 24.85 -4.04 37.73
N HIS A 490 23.61 -3.57 37.53
CA HIS A 490 22.44 -4.43 37.32
C HIS A 490 22.09 -4.65 35.85
N ALA A 491 22.74 -3.97 34.94
CA ALA A 491 22.52 -4.15 33.52
C ALA A 491 23.83 -4.04 32.72
N ALA A 492 23.84 -4.71 31.57
CA ALA A 492 24.89 -4.59 30.55
C ALA A 492 24.24 -4.56 29.14
N ARG A 493 24.90 -3.90 28.20
CA ARG A 493 24.42 -3.87 26.82
C ARG A 493 25.53 -4.05 25.82
N PHE A 494 25.16 -4.60 24.65
CA PHE A 494 26.05 -4.81 23.53
C PHE A 494 25.47 -4.14 22.32
N VAL A 495 26.31 -3.49 21.52
CA VAL A 495 25.98 -2.94 20.22
C VAL A 495 26.41 -3.93 19.15
N VAL A 496 25.46 -4.49 18.44
CA VAL A 496 25.66 -5.46 17.38
C VAL A 496 25.50 -4.74 16.03
N ILE A 497 26.53 -4.81 15.20
CA ILE A 497 26.54 -4.23 13.86
C ILE A 497 26.36 -5.36 12.86
N LEU A 498 25.28 -5.30 12.09
CA LEU A 498 24.95 -6.29 11.08
C LEU A 498 25.71 -6.03 9.77
N ASP A 499 25.89 -7.08 8.99
CA ASP A 499 26.61 -7.01 7.70
C ASP A 499 25.71 -6.60 6.52
N GLN A 500 24.42 -6.47 6.74
CA GLN A 500 23.38 -6.15 5.76
C GLN A 500 22.78 -4.78 6.04
N ASP A 501 21.95 -4.29 5.06
CA ASP A 501 21.12 -3.10 5.26
C ASP A 501 20.17 -3.34 6.47
N PRO A 502 20.25 -2.51 7.52
CA PRO A 502 19.58 -2.81 8.80
C PRO A 502 18.06 -2.86 8.73
N LEU A 503 17.43 -2.23 7.74
CA LEU A 503 15.97 -2.24 7.56
C LEU A 503 15.50 -3.23 6.49
N GLY A 504 16.45 -3.90 5.82
CA GLY A 504 16.15 -4.91 4.81
C GLY A 504 15.78 -6.28 5.39
N ALA A 505 15.08 -7.08 4.61
CA ALA A 505 14.69 -8.44 5.01
C ALA A 505 15.87 -9.34 5.44
N PRO A 506 17.05 -9.30 4.82
CA PRO A 506 18.17 -10.10 5.30
C PRO A 506 18.57 -9.77 6.74
N ALA A 507 18.68 -8.48 7.10
CA ALA A 507 19.02 -8.07 8.47
C ALA A 507 17.90 -8.42 9.47
N ILE A 508 16.63 -8.31 9.06
CA ILE A 508 15.49 -8.77 9.86
C ILE A 508 15.57 -10.28 10.14
N ASP A 509 15.91 -11.07 9.14
CA ASP A 509 16.10 -12.52 9.29
C ASP A 509 17.28 -12.83 10.24
N GLU A 510 18.37 -12.04 10.17
CA GLU A 510 19.54 -12.16 11.07
C GLU A 510 19.21 -11.81 12.52
N VAL A 511 18.44 -10.74 12.76
CA VAL A 511 18.00 -10.37 14.10
C VAL A 511 17.10 -11.46 14.71
N ARG A 512 16.17 -12.02 13.94
CA ARG A 512 15.33 -13.15 14.41
C ARG A 512 16.17 -14.37 14.77
N ALA A 513 17.15 -14.70 13.92
CA ALA A 513 18.07 -15.80 14.21
C ALA A 513 18.88 -15.53 15.48
N LEU A 514 19.27 -14.29 15.75
CA LEU A 514 19.94 -13.86 16.95
C LEU A 514 19.04 -13.96 18.18
N GLU A 515 17.78 -13.54 18.07
CA GLU A 515 16.76 -13.70 19.12
C GLU A 515 16.58 -15.16 19.52
N ASP A 516 16.45 -16.04 18.54
CA ASP A 516 16.31 -17.48 18.75
C ASP A 516 17.57 -18.11 19.38
N ALA A 517 18.76 -17.63 19.02
CA ALA A 517 20.02 -18.13 19.52
C ALA A 517 20.37 -17.60 20.93
N LEU A 518 19.88 -16.41 21.29
CA LEU A 518 20.27 -15.67 22.49
C LEU A 518 20.16 -16.47 23.80
N PRO A 519 19.07 -17.24 24.07
CA PRO A 519 19.01 -18.06 25.28
C PRO A 519 20.09 -19.16 25.36
N GLY A 520 20.53 -19.67 24.21
CA GLY A 520 21.64 -20.60 24.13
C GLY A 520 22.98 -19.94 24.45
N LEU A 521 23.24 -18.78 23.82
CA LEU A 521 24.45 -17.99 24.02
C LEU A 521 24.61 -17.54 25.47
N LEU A 522 23.54 -17.18 26.15
CA LEU A 522 23.54 -16.82 27.57
C LEU A 522 23.93 -18.01 28.44
N ARG A 523 23.36 -19.19 28.22
CA ARG A 523 23.71 -20.42 28.92
C ARG A 523 25.18 -20.79 28.76
N ASP A 524 25.67 -20.78 27.52
CA ASP A 524 27.04 -21.14 27.21
C ASP A 524 28.04 -20.13 27.76
N SER A 525 27.59 -18.90 28.00
CA SER A 525 28.38 -17.83 28.60
C SER A 525 28.29 -17.84 30.16
N GLY A 526 27.41 -18.64 30.75
CA GLY A 526 27.23 -18.70 32.20
C GLY A 526 26.30 -17.61 32.77
N LEU A 527 25.39 -17.08 31.93
CA LEU A 527 24.44 -16.00 32.26
C LEU A 527 22.99 -16.50 32.26
N GLU A 528 22.73 -17.70 32.72
CA GLU A 528 21.40 -18.35 32.64
C GLU A 528 20.28 -17.62 33.39
N SER A 529 20.61 -16.84 34.44
CA SER A 529 19.63 -16.14 35.27
C SER A 529 19.35 -14.69 34.83
N VAL A 530 19.89 -14.28 33.71
CA VAL A 530 19.82 -12.90 33.21
C VAL A 530 18.65 -12.77 32.22
N GLN A 531 17.86 -11.72 32.38
CA GLN A 531 16.90 -11.35 31.36
C GLN A 531 17.63 -10.65 30.20
N ALA A 532 17.28 -11.01 28.99
CA ALA A 532 17.86 -10.39 27.80
C ALA A 532 16.76 -9.97 26.83
N GLY A 533 17.01 -8.88 26.13
CA GLY A 533 16.12 -8.41 25.07
C GLY A 533 16.93 -7.74 23.98
N ILE A 534 16.36 -7.72 22.78
CA ILE A 534 16.98 -7.09 21.61
C ILE A 534 16.17 -5.85 21.21
N THR A 535 16.87 -4.76 20.90
CA THR A 535 16.27 -3.53 20.40
C THR A 535 17.16 -2.89 19.33
N GLY A 536 16.75 -1.74 18.82
CA GLY A 536 17.35 -1.04 17.69
C GLY A 536 16.43 -1.05 16.49
N GLN A 537 16.77 -0.29 15.47
CA GLN A 537 15.89 -0.09 14.30
C GLN A 537 15.56 -1.39 13.56
N THR A 538 16.51 -2.34 13.50
CA THR A 538 16.30 -3.63 12.84
C THR A 538 15.33 -4.52 13.63
N ALA A 539 15.43 -4.55 14.97
CA ALA A 539 14.50 -5.30 15.81
C ALA A 539 13.08 -4.71 15.73
N LEU A 540 12.96 -3.37 15.77
CA LEU A 540 11.70 -2.67 15.55
C LEU A 540 11.11 -2.96 14.17
N ALA A 541 11.93 -3.04 13.13
CA ALA A 541 11.52 -3.43 11.79
C ALA A 541 11.04 -4.89 11.74
N SER A 542 11.70 -5.79 12.45
CA SER A 542 11.31 -7.20 12.58
C SER A 542 9.92 -7.32 13.21
N ASP A 543 9.70 -6.66 14.37
CA ASP A 543 8.39 -6.64 15.04
C ASP A 543 7.29 -6.05 14.15
N THR A 544 7.60 -4.96 13.42
CA THR A 544 6.66 -4.32 12.50
C THR A 544 6.25 -5.27 11.37
N VAL A 545 7.22 -5.90 10.70
CA VAL A 545 6.95 -6.85 9.61
C VAL A 545 6.13 -8.03 10.12
N GLN A 546 6.46 -8.57 11.29
CA GLN A 546 5.69 -9.67 11.89
C GLN A 546 4.26 -9.25 12.20
N ALA A 547 4.07 -8.09 12.81
CA ALA A 547 2.74 -7.56 13.13
C ALA A 547 1.90 -7.29 11.86
N VAL A 548 2.53 -6.87 10.76
CA VAL A 548 1.87 -6.75 9.43
C VAL A 548 1.42 -8.11 8.93
N LEU A 549 2.26 -9.14 8.98
CA LEU A 549 1.91 -10.48 8.54
C LEU A 549 0.73 -11.05 9.35
N ASP A 550 0.76 -10.92 10.68
CA ASP A 550 -0.30 -11.39 11.57
C ASP A 550 -1.61 -10.62 11.34
N THR A 551 -1.51 -9.30 11.15
CA THR A 551 -2.64 -8.43 10.85
C THR A 551 -3.22 -8.76 9.46
N SER A 552 -2.39 -9.07 8.47
CA SER A 552 -2.80 -9.40 7.11
C SER A 552 -3.75 -10.60 7.06
N VAL A 553 -3.49 -11.63 7.87
CA VAL A 553 -4.36 -12.82 7.97
C VAL A 553 -5.74 -12.43 8.54
N ARG A 554 -5.77 -11.64 9.62
CA ARG A 554 -7.03 -11.24 10.28
C ARG A 554 -7.86 -10.31 9.40
N VAL A 555 -7.22 -9.28 8.85
CA VAL A 555 -7.88 -8.31 7.96
C VAL A 555 -8.31 -8.98 6.66
N GLY A 556 -7.46 -9.83 6.06
CA GLY A 556 -7.80 -10.60 4.86
C GLY A 556 -9.04 -11.47 5.08
N ALA A 557 -9.12 -12.17 6.22
CA ALA A 557 -10.30 -12.95 6.60
C ALA A 557 -11.54 -12.05 6.77
N ALA A 558 -11.42 -10.89 7.41
CA ALA A 558 -12.53 -9.94 7.59
C ALA A 558 -13.01 -9.39 6.24
N VAL A 559 -12.10 -8.97 5.36
CA VAL A 559 -12.41 -8.49 4.00
C VAL A 559 -13.13 -9.57 3.19
N LEU A 560 -12.63 -10.79 3.20
CA LEU A 560 -13.25 -11.91 2.49
C LEU A 560 -14.64 -12.23 3.06
N LEU A 561 -14.80 -12.21 4.37
CA LEU A 561 -16.09 -12.47 5.03
C LEU A 561 -17.13 -11.39 4.69
N VAL A 562 -16.75 -10.11 4.78
CA VAL A 562 -17.64 -8.99 4.44
C VAL A 562 -18.04 -9.05 2.98
N ASN A 563 -17.07 -9.27 2.08
CA ASN A 563 -17.35 -9.44 0.64
C ASN A 563 -18.24 -10.65 0.37
N PHE A 564 -17.99 -11.79 1.05
CA PHE A 564 -18.84 -12.97 0.95
C PHE A 564 -20.29 -12.69 1.33
N ILE A 565 -20.51 -12.04 2.48
CA ILE A 565 -21.85 -11.70 2.97
C ILE A 565 -22.56 -10.78 1.96
N LEU A 566 -21.89 -9.73 1.48
CA LEU A 566 -22.48 -8.78 0.54
C LEU A 566 -22.79 -9.44 -0.81
N LEU A 567 -21.87 -10.24 -1.34
CA LEU A 567 -22.10 -11.02 -2.58
C LEU A 567 -23.24 -12.03 -2.41
N ALA A 568 -23.28 -12.74 -1.27
CA ALA A 568 -24.33 -13.72 -0.99
C ALA A 568 -25.72 -13.05 -0.89
N LEU A 569 -25.81 -11.90 -0.23
CA LEU A 569 -27.05 -11.12 -0.13
C LEU A 569 -27.51 -10.59 -1.50
N PHE A 570 -26.57 -10.07 -2.30
CA PHE A 570 -26.89 -9.52 -3.61
C PHE A 570 -27.29 -10.60 -4.61
N LEU A 571 -26.46 -11.64 -4.75
CA LEU A 571 -26.68 -12.75 -5.68
C LEU A 571 -27.75 -13.73 -5.19
N ARG A 572 -28.15 -13.66 -3.90
CA ARG A 572 -29.03 -14.62 -3.23
C ARG A 572 -28.58 -16.06 -3.43
N ALA A 573 -27.28 -16.26 -3.35
CA ALA A 573 -26.60 -17.53 -3.55
C ALA A 573 -25.41 -17.64 -2.59
N LEU A 574 -25.02 -18.86 -2.25
CA LEU A 574 -23.84 -19.13 -1.43
C LEU A 574 -22.69 -19.71 -2.25
N ILE A 575 -23.00 -20.51 -3.28
CA ILE A 575 -21.96 -21.19 -4.08
C ILE A 575 -21.21 -20.21 -4.98
N ALA A 576 -21.93 -19.30 -5.66
CA ALA A 576 -21.29 -18.32 -6.54
C ALA A 576 -20.28 -17.44 -5.79
N PRO A 577 -20.59 -16.80 -4.65
CA PRO A 577 -19.62 -16.03 -3.88
C PRO A 577 -18.36 -16.79 -3.50
N LEU A 578 -18.44 -18.07 -3.15
CA LEU A 578 -17.29 -18.89 -2.78
C LEU A 578 -16.25 -18.99 -3.91
N TYR A 579 -16.67 -19.42 -5.10
CA TYR A 579 -15.70 -19.54 -6.19
C TYR A 579 -15.28 -18.17 -6.77
N LEU A 580 -16.12 -17.14 -6.65
CA LEU A 580 -15.74 -15.77 -7.04
C LEU A 580 -14.63 -15.24 -6.15
N LEU A 581 -14.77 -15.35 -4.83
CA LEU A 581 -13.73 -14.94 -3.89
C LEU A 581 -12.48 -15.80 -3.96
N ALA A 582 -12.63 -17.11 -4.19
CA ALA A 582 -11.49 -17.99 -4.41
C ALA A 582 -10.69 -17.58 -5.66
N ALA A 583 -11.37 -17.20 -6.75
CA ALA A 583 -10.71 -16.72 -7.96
C ALA A 583 -10.02 -15.36 -7.74
N SER A 584 -10.65 -14.43 -7.01
CA SER A 584 -10.01 -13.15 -6.64
C SER A 584 -8.81 -13.37 -5.71
N GLY A 585 -8.92 -14.26 -4.71
CA GLY A 585 -7.79 -14.61 -3.84
C GLY A 585 -6.62 -15.22 -4.62
N ALA A 586 -6.90 -16.11 -5.58
CA ALA A 586 -5.88 -16.67 -6.46
C ALA A 586 -5.22 -15.59 -7.34
N SER A 587 -5.99 -14.61 -7.80
CA SER A 587 -5.47 -13.46 -8.56
C SER A 587 -4.54 -12.60 -7.72
N VAL A 588 -4.90 -12.32 -6.46
CA VAL A 588 -4.04 -11.57 -5.53
C VAL A 588 -2.75 -12.34 -5.25
N ALA A 589 -2.84 -13.63 -4.96
CA ALA A 589 -1.66 -14.48 -4.74
C ALA A 589 -0.72 -14.50 -5.97
N ALA A 590 -1.30 -14.62 -7.18
CA ALA A 590 -0.55 -14.54 -8.43
C ALA A 590 0.10 -13.17 -8.62
N THR A 591 -0.58 -12.09 -8.25
CA THR A 591 -0.05 -10.73 -8.38
C THR A 591 1.11 -10.50 -7.42
N ILE A 592 1.02 -10.96 -6.16
CA ILE A 592 2.14 -10.87 -5.19
C ILE A 592 3.35 -11.63 -5.72
N GLY A 593 3.18 -12.87 -6.16
CA GLY A 593 4.28 -13.67 -6.70
C GLY A 593 4.92 -13.08 -7.96
N LEU A 594 4.10 -12.47 -8.85
CA LEU A 594 4.63 -11.74 -10.02
C LEU A 594 5.40 -10.47 -9.61
N THR A 595 4.93 -9.77 -8.56
CA THR A 595 5.63 -8.60 -8.03
C THR A 595 6.99 -9.01 -7.45
N LYS A 596 7.03 -10.11 -6.68
CA LYS A 596 8.28 -10.71 -6.19
C LYS A 596 9.22 -11.04 -7.36
N TYR A 597 8.72 -11.72 -8.37
CA TYR A 597 9.52 -12.08 -9.54
C TYR A 597 10.13 -10.86 -10.24
N VAL A 598 9.35 -9.77 -10.40
CA VAL A 598 9.85 -8.57 -11.07
C VAL A 598 10.84 -7.82 -10.19
N PHE A 599 10.48 -7.52 -8.95
CA PHE A 599 11.30 -6.64 -8.11
C PHE A 599 12.44 -7.40 -7.42
N GLN A 600 12.20 -8.59 -6.85
CA GLN A 600 13.26 -9.30 -6.15
C GLN A 600 14.15 -10.10 -7.12
N ASP A 601 13.59 -10.87 -8.06
CA ASP A 601 14.40 -11.76 -8.90
C ASP A 601 14.99 -11.04 -10.13
N LEU A 602 14.21 -10.15 -10.79
CA LEU A 602 14.66 -9.51 -12.02
C LEU A 602 15.40 -8.19 -11.75
N LEU A 603 14.89 -7.36 -10.84
CA LEU A 603 15.50 -6.07 -10.48
C LEU A 603 16.53 -6.19 -9.34
N GLY A 604 16.58 -7.34 -8.64
CA GLY A 604 17.57 -7.64 -7.62
C GLY A 604 17.35 -6.97 -6.27
N HIS A 605 16.10 -6.54 -5.97
CA HIS A 605 15.78 -6.03 -4.64
C HIS A 605 15.86 -7.16 -3.60
N SER A 606 16.39 -6.88 -2.41
CA SER A 606 16.44 -7.85 -1.31
C SER A 606 15.07 -8.24 -0.79
N ASP A 607 14.09 -7.33 -0.93
CA ASP A 607 12.76 -7.45 -0.34
C ASP A 607 11.73 -6.58 -1.09
N LEU A 608 10.46 -6.74 -0.74
CA LEU A 608 9.39 -5.81 -1.07
C LEU A 608 9.07 -4.95 0.14
N THR A 609 8.60 -3.75 -0.11
CA THR A 609 8.13 -2.85 0.95
C THR A 609 6.97 -3.50 1.70
N TYR A 610 7.09 -3.64 3.01
CA TYR A 610 6.26 -4.46 3.90
C TYR A 610 4.75 -4.23 3.77
N TYR A 611 4.30 -2.99 3.54
CA TYR A 611 2.87 -2.66 3.44
C TYR A 611 2.26 -2.93 2.06
N VAL A 612 3.06 -3.04 1.01
CA VAL A 612 2.60 -3.12 -0.39
C VAL A 612 1.74 -4.35 -0.66
N PRO A 613 2.16 -5.58 -0.33
CA PRO A 613 1.34 -6.76 -0.58
C PRO A 613 0.00 -6.72 0.16
N PHE A 614 -0.01 -6.16 1.36
CA PHE A 614 -1.20 -6.03 2.18
C PHE A 614 -2.17 -4.98 1.61
N ALA A 615 -1.70 -3.75 1.40
CA ALA A 615 -2.53 -2.65 0.92
C ALA A 615 -3.12 -2.96 -0.46
N ALA A 616 -2.27 -3.42 -1.39
CA ALA A 616 -2.72 -3.80 -2.72
C ALA A 616 -3.64 -5.03 -2.68
N GLY A 617 -3.36 -6.02 -1.84
CA GLY A 617 -4.17 -7.23 -1.70
C GLY A 617 -5.61 -6.90 -1.27
N VAL A 618 -5.80 -6.05 -0.26
CA VAL A 618 -7.12 -5.60 0.19
C VAL A 618 -7.85 -4.84 -0.92
N LEU A 619 -7.18 -3.88 -1.56
CA LEU A 619 -7.78 -3.10 -2.66
C LEU A 619 -8.18 -4.01 -3.83
N LEU A 620 -7.33 -4.94 -4.23
CA LEU A 620 -7.61 -5.87 -5.33
C LEU A 620 -8.79 -6.79 -5.02
N VAL A 621 -8.92 -7.32 -3.80
CA VAL A 621 -10.10 -8.11 -3.40
C VAL A 621 -11.37 -7.27 -3.45
N CYS A 622 -11.32 -6.03 -2.96
CA CYS A 622 -12.48 -5.14 -2.94
C CYS A 622 -12.91 -4.74 -4.36
N LEU A 623 -11.97 -4.25 -5.17
CA LEU A 623 -12.17 -3.86 -6.57
C LEU A 623 -12.42 -5.08 -7.49
N GLY A 624 -11.93 -6.27 -7.09
CA GLY A 624 -12.23 -7.53 -7.75
C GLY A 624 -13.69 -7.95 -7.59
N SER A 625 -14.20 -7.84 -6.37
CA SER A 625 -15.53 -8.31 -6.01
C SER A 625 -16.66 -7.47 -6.60
N ASP A 626 -16.47 -6.17 -6.78
CA ASP A 626 -17.51 -5.25 -7.26
C ASP A 626 -17.93 -5.52 -8.71
N TYR A 627 -16.98 -5.80 -9.60
CA TYR A 627 -17.28 -6.14 -10.98
C TYR A 627 -17.83 -7.56 -11.16
N ASN A 628 -17.49 -8.48 -10.23
CA ASN A 628 -18.06 -9.82 -10.24
C ASN A 628 -19.60 -9.77 -10.11
N VAL A 629 -20.09 -8.82 -9.31
CA VAL A 629 -21.53 -8.51 -9.20
C VAL A 629 -22.14 -8.14 -10.57
N TYR A 630 -21.41 -7.34 -11.36
CA TYR A 630 -21.90 -6.90 -12.67
C TYR A 630 -21.99 -8.06 -13.67
N VAL A 631 -20.93 -8.87 -13.80
CA VAL A 631 -20.91 -10.00 -14.74
C VAL A 631 -21.94 -11.04 -14.38
N VAL A 632 -21.93 -11.50 -13.13
CA VAL A 632 -22.83 -12.55 -12.65
C VAL A 632 -24.28 -12.07 -12.65
N GLY A 633 -24.52 -10.85 -12.20
CA GLY A 633 -25.86 -10.24 -12.19
C GLY A 633 -26.45 -10.13 -13.59
N ARG A 634 -25.65 -9.80 -14.60
CA ARG A 634 -26.08 -9.76 -16.02
C ARG A 634 -26.39 -11.15 -16.55
N ILE A 635 -25.52 -12.12 -16.29
CA ILE A 635 -25.76 -13.52 -16.72
C ILE A 635 -27.05 -14.03 -16.09
N TRP A 636 -27.31 -13.75 -14.83
CA TRP A 636 -28.53 -14.22 -14.12
C TRP A 636 -29.80 -13.53 -14.61
N GLN A 637 -29.74 -12.23 -14.92
CA GLN A 637 -30.88 -11.52 -15.54
C GLN A 637 -31.30 -12.15 -16.88
N GLU A 638 -30.32 -12.52 -17.71
CA GLU A 638 -30.58 -13.15 -18.99
C GLU A 638 -31.01 -14.64 -18.80
N ALA A 639 -30.49 -15.32 -17.79
CA ALA A 639 -30.85 -16.70 -17.48
C ALA A 639 -32.33 -16.85 -16.98
N GLU A 640 -33.00 -15.73 -16.62
CA GLU A 640 -34.44 -15.71 -16.38
C GLU A 640 -35.26 -15.86 -17.68
N ARG A 641 -34.67 -15.54 -18.84
CA ARG A 641 -35.33 -15.45 -20.15
C ARG A 641 -34.89 -16.54 -21.12
N MET A 642 -33.70 -17.05 -20.99
CA MET A 642 -33.10 -18.04 -21.88
C MET A 642 -32.29 -19.10 -21.09
N PRO A 643 -31.92 -20.24 -21.67
CA PRO A 643 -31.09 -21.25 -21.04
C PRO A 643 -29.74 -20.67 -20.58
N LEU A 644 -29.23 -21.13 -19.43
CA LEU A 644 -28.02 -20.56 -18.79
C LEU A 644 -26.82 -20.47 -19.75
N ARG A 645 -26.59 -21.46 -20.60
CA ARG A 645 -25.49 -21.45 -21.57
C ARG A 645 -25.64 -20.32 -22.61
N GLU A 646 -26.84 -20.09 -23.07
CA GLU A 646 -27.16 -19.01 -24.00
C GLU A 646 -27.04 -17.67 -23.29
N ALA A 647 -27.48 -17.58 -22.03
CA ALA A 647 -27.32 -16.40 -21.20
C ALA A 647 -25.83 -16.05 -20.97
N ILE A 648 -24.97 -17.04 -20.71
CA ILE A 648 -23.52 -16.82 -20.60
C ILE A 648 -22.97 -16.32 -21.95
N ALA A 649 -23.27 -17.01 -23.05
CA ALA A 649 -22.81 -16.67 -24.39
C ALA A 649 -23.23 -15.25 -24.83
N PHE A 650 -24.41 -14.81 -24.39
CA PHE A 650 -24.95 -13.49 -24.68
C PHE A 650 -24.41 -12.39 -23.76
N ALA A 651 -24.42 -12.63 -22.45
CA ALA A 651 -24.14 -11.59 -21.45
C ALA A 651 -22.63 -11.39 -21.20
N ALA A 652 -21.84 -12.47 -21.14
CA ALA A 652 -20.42 -12.37 -20.75
C ALA A 652 -19.59 -11.51 -21.71
N PRO A 653 -19.62 -11.66 -23.04
CA PRO A 653 -18.82 -10.81 -23.94
C PRO A 653 -19.23 -9.33 -23.91
N ARG A 654 -20.53 -9.07 -23.67
CA ARG A 654 -21.06 -7.70 -23.58
C ARG A 654 -20.66 -7.01 -22.27
N ALA A 655 -20.64 -7.76 -21.18
CA ALA A 655 -20.14 -7.28 -19.88
C ALA A 655 -18.63 -7.05 -19.92
N SER A 656 -17.84 -8.02 -20.43
CA SER A 656 -16.40 -7.97 -20.48
C SER A 656 -15.85 -6.75 -21.22
N LYS A 657 -16.57 -6.24 -22.23
CA LYS A 657 -16.12 -5.03 -22.95
C LYS A 657 -16.15 -3.78 -22.10
N ALA A 658 -17.27 -3.54 -21.41
CA ALA A 658 -17.39 -2.36 -20.54
C ALA A 658 -16.39 -2.43 -19.38
N ILE A 659 -16.27 -3.63 -18.78
CA ILE A 659 -15.31 -3.90 -17.71
C ILE A 659 -13.87 -3.78 -18.22
N GLY A 660 -13.57 -4.25 -19.44
CA GLY A 660 -12.22 -4.16 -20.00
C GLY A 660 -11.73 -2.72 -20.16
N VAL A 661 -12.62 -1.81 -20.62
CA VAL A 661 -12.29 -0.38 -20.72
C VAL A 661 -12.07 0.22 -19.33
N ALA A 662 -12.97 -0.05 -18.41
CA ALA A 662 -12.89 0.41 -17.03
C ALA A 662 -11.61 -0.12 -16.34
N GLY A 663 -11.32 -1.42 -16.49
CA GLY A 663 -10.11 -2.03 -15.93
C GLY A 663 -8.80 -1.48 -16.52
N ILE A 664 -8.76 -1.18 -17.82
CA ILE A 664 -7.59 -0.52 -18.42
C ILE A 664 -7.42 0.89 -17.85
N ALA A 665 -8.51 1.66 -17.72
CA ALA A 665 -8.44 3.00 -17.15
C ALA A 665 -7.94 2.97 -15.70
N LEU A 666 -8.48 2.04 -14.90
CA LEU A 666 -8.10 1.86 -13.49
C LEU A 666 -6.64 1.39 -13.36
N ALA A 667 -6.23 0.39 -14.16
CA ALA A 667 -4.86 -0.11 -14.15
C ALA A 667 -3.86 0.99 -14.58
N ALA A 668 -4.20 1.80 -15.57
CA ALA A 668 -3.36 2.90 -16.00
C ALA A 668 -3.33 4.03 -14.95
N SER A 669 -4.45 4.33 -14.27
CA SER A 669 -4.47 5.29 -13.15
C SER A 669 -3.57 4.85 -11.99
N PHE A 670 -3.66 3.58 -11.57
CA PHE A 670 -2.75 3.05 -10.55
C PHE A 670 -1.30 2.99 -11.03
N GLY A 671 -1.09 2.68 -12.32
CA GLY A 671 0.23 2.70 -12.94
C GLY A 671 0.92 4.06 -12.89
N MET A 672 0.16 5.17 -12.82
CA MET A 672 0.72 6.51 -12.64
C MET A 672 1.43 6.71 -11.29
N LEU A 673 1.12 5.92 -10.26
CA LEU A 673 1.86 5.95 -8.99
C LEU A 673 3.33 5.57 -9.17
N ALA A 674 3.69 4.85 -10.25
CA ALA A 674 5.10 4.52 -10.55
C ALA A 674 5.96 5.73 -10.92
N VAL A 675 5.34 6.89 -11.18
CA VAL A 675 6.05 8.16 -11.43
C VAL A 675 6.72 8.68 -10.15
N VAL A 676 6.15 8.36 -8.99
CA VAL A 676 6.78 8.66 -7.69
C VAL A 676 8.08 7.87 -7.61
N PRO A 677 9.25 8.53 -7.47
CA PRO A 677 10.54 7.87 -7.57
C PRO A 677 10.95 7.16 -6.27
N ILE A 678 9.98 6.50 -5.62
CA ILE A 678 10.16 5.71 -4.39
C ILE A 678 9.73 4.27 -4.69
N ASP A 679 10.57 3.31 -4.33
CA ASP A 679 10.34 1.90 -4.67
C ASP A 679 9.00 1.36 -4.17
N GLY A 680 8.59 1.69 -2.95
CA GLY A 680 7.29 1.26 -2.42
C GLY A 680 6.10 1.70 -3.29
N PHE A 681 6.13 2.91 -3.86
CA PHE A 681 5.09 3.37 -4.80
C PHE A 681 5.17 2.68 -6.16
N ARG A 682 6.37 2.38 -6.66
CA ARG A 682 6.57 1.62 -7.90
C ARG A 682 6.07 0.18 -7.77
N GLU A 683 6.38 -0.48 -6.65
CA GLU A 683 5.89 -1.81 -6.31
C GLU A 683 4.35 -1.82 -6.20
N LEU A 684 3.79 -0.84 -5.49
CA LEU A 684 2.34 -0.68 -5.32
C LEU A 684 1.64 -0.43 -6.66
N ALA A 685 2.18 0.47 -7.49
CA ALA A 685 1.68 0.76 -8.82
C ALA A 685 1.66 -0.48 -9.71
N PHE A 686 2.76 -1.24 -9.73
CA PHE A 686 2.87 -2.49 -10.47
C PHE A 686 1.85 -3.51 -9.99
N MET A 687 1.79 -3.73 -8.68
CA MET A 687 0.90 -4.72 -8.08
C MET A 687 -0.57 -4.39 -8.34
N LEU A 688 -0.99 -3.13 -8.17
CA LEU A 688 -2.35 -2.71 -8.43
C LEU A 688 -2.69 -2.76 -9.94
N ALA A 689 -1.80 -2.26 -10.80
CA ALA A 689 -2.04 -2.25 -12.25
C ALA A 689 -2.14 -3.67 -12.82
N VAL A 690 -1.16 -4.53 -12.51
CA VAL A 690 -1.13 -5.92 -12.98
C VAL A 690 -2.28 -6.72 -12.36
N GLY A 691 -2.56 -6.54 -11.07
CA GLY A 691 -3.66 -7.20 -10.39
C GLY A 691 -5.02 -6.87 -11.02
N VAL A 692 -5.29 -5.58 -11.30
CA VAL A 692 -6.51 -5.15 -12.00
C VAL A 692 -6.59 -5.74 -13.41
N LEU A 693 -5.48 -5.82 -14.14
CA LEU A 693 -5.46 -6.44 -15.48
C LEU A 693 -5.72 -7.96 -15.41
N LEU A 694 -5.10 -8.67 -14.47
CA LEU A 694 -5.37 -10.10 -14.23
C LEU A 694 -6.83 -10.34 -13.85
N GLU A 695 -7.36 -9.55 -12.91
CA GLU A 695 -8.77 -9.62 -12.54
C GLU A 695 -9.68 -9.37 -13.75
N THR A 696 -9.39 -8.36 -14.57
CA THR A 696 -10.23 -7.95 -15.70
C THR A 696 -10.22 -8.98 -16.82
N PHE A 697 -9.03 -9.41 -17.26
CA PHE A 697 -8.88 -10.22 -18.48
C PHE A 697 -8.84 -11.72 -18.22
N VAL A 698 -8.23 -12.16 -17.13
CA VAL A 698 -8.13 -13.59 -16.80
C VAL A 698 -9.32 -14.04 -15.97
N VAL A 699 -9.58 -13.37 -14.83
CA VAL A 699 -10.60 -13.82 -13.89
C VAL A 699 -12.01 -13.56 -14.45
N ARG A 700 -12.33 -12.30 -14.73
CA ARG A 700 -13.72 -11.90 -15.09
C ARG A 700 -14.11 -12.25 -16.51
N SER A 701 -13.19 -12.08 -17.45
CA SER A 701 -13.51 -12.30 -18.86
C SER A 701 -13.47 -13.77 -19.26
N ALA A 702 -12.68 -14.60 -18.59
CA ALA A 702 -12.49 -16.01 -18.94
C ALA A 702 -12.91 -16.98 -17.81
N LEU A 703 -12.28 -16.86 -16.62
CA LEU A 703 -12.43 -17.85 -15.55
C LEU A 703 -13.85 -17.88 -14.98
N ILE A 704 -14.44 -16.72 -14.65
CA ILE A 704 -15.80 -16.65 -14.04
C ILE A 704 -16.88 -17.21 -14.97
N PRO A 705 -17.01 -16.81 -16.26
CA PRO A 705 -17.98 -17.40 -17.15
C PRO A 705 -17.79 -18.92 -17.31
N ALA A 706 -16.55 -19.39 -17.32
CA ALA A 706 -16.24 -20.81 -17.38
C ALA A 706 -16.68 -21.56 -16.11
N LEU A 707 -16.41 -21.01 -14.91
CA LEU A 707 -16.88 -21.57 -13.65
C LEU A 707 -18.41 -21.63 -13.57
N ILE A 708 -19.11 -20.55 -13.98
CA ILE A 708 -20.58 -20.55 -14.04
C ILE A 708 -21.08 -21.64 -14.99
N SER A 709 -20.42 -21.87 -16.13
CA SER A 709 -20.80 -22.93 -17.08
C SER A 709 -20.60 -24.34 -16.49
N LEU A 710 -19.54 -24.56 -15.70
CA LEU A 710 -19.25 -25.84 -15.05
C LEU A 710 -20.20 -26.14 -13.90
N PHE A 711 -20.34 -25.19 -12.97
CA PHE A 711 -21.23 -25.34 -11.81
C PHE A 711 -22.71 -25.29 -12.20
N GLY A 712 -23.05 -24.63 -13.31
CA GLY A 712 -24.38 -24.57 -13.83
C GLY A 712 -25.40 -24.01 -12.85
N GLY A 713 -26.55 -24.64 -12.71
CA GLY A 713 -27.63 -24.18 -11.82
C GLY A 713 -27.31 -24.25 -10.33
N VAL A 714 -26.27 -24.99 -9.93
CA VAL A 714 -25.82 -25.06 -8.52
C VAL A 714 -25.23 -23.73 -8.07
N SER A 715 -24.68 -22.92 -8.99
CA SER A 715 -24.15 -21.58 -8.70
C SER A 715 -25.16 -20.68 -7.97
N GLY A 716 -26.46 -20.87 -8.22
CA GLY A 716 -27.53 -20.07 -7.60
C GLY A 716 -28.08 -20.64 -6.28
N TRP A 717 -27.54 -21.74 -5.73
CA TRP A 717 -28.03 -22.31 -4.48
C TRP A 717 -27.75 -21.42 -3.26
N PRO A 718 -28.69 -21.26 -2.28
CA PRO A 718 -30.02 -21.84 -2.15
C PRO A 718 -31.13 -21.07 -2.91
N GLY A 719 -30.81 -19.94 -3.51
CA GLY A 719 -31.72 -19.20 -4.37
C GLY A 719 -32.04 -20.05 -5.61
N ARG A 720 -33.35 -20.18 -5.94
CA ARG A 720 -33.73 -20.85 -7.17
C ARG A 720 -33.46 -19.90 -8.33
N MET A 721 -32.55 -20.23 -9.26
CA MET A 721 -32.67 -19.77 -10.63
C MET A 721 -34.05 -20.26 -11.11
N ARG A 722 -35.02 -19.36 -11.33
CA ARG A 722 -36.34 -19.72 -11.80
C ARG A 722 -36.19 -20.34 -13.18
N ARG A 723 -36.16 -21.67 -13.24
CA ARG A 723 -36.34 -22.39 -14.49
C ARG A 723 -37.74 -22.09 -14.99
N ARG A 724 -37.85 -21.34 -16.07
CA ARG A 724 -39.06 -21.51 -16.91
C ARG A 724 -39.03 -22.95 -17.46
N PRO A 725 -40.14 -23.69 -17.41
CA PRO A 725 -40.22 -24.99 -18.05
C PRO A 725 -39.78 -24.82 -19.52
N GLU A 726 -38.96 -25.71 -20.00
CA GLU A 726 -38.69 -25.84 -21.43
C GLU A 726 -40.05 -25.90 -22.14
N PRO A 727 -40.30 -25.09 -23.20
CA PRO A 727 -41.51 -25.27 -23.99
C PRO A 727 -41.51 -26.70 -24.50
N ALA A 728 -42.58 -27.42 -24.21
CA ALA A 728 -42.78 -28.79 -24.66
C ALA A 728 -42.46 -28.83 -26.17
N ARG A 729 -41.52 -29.68 -26.58
CA ARG A 729 -41.33 -29.97 -28.00
C ARG A 729 -42.65 -30.43 -28.53
N GLU A 730 -43.29 -29.61 -29.36
CA GLU A 730 -44.39 -30.05 -30.19
C GLU A 730 -43.86 -31.25 -31.01
N THR A 731 -44.22 -32.42 -30.61
CA THR A 731 -44.08 -33.63 -31.43
C THR A 731 -45.02 -33.44 -32.60
N THR A 732 -44.50 -32.92 -33.69
CA THR A 732 -45.14 -32.97 -34.99
C THR A 732 -45.32 -34.46 -35.30
N ARG A 733 -46.52 -34.99 -35.02
CA ARG A 733 -46.98 -36.27 -35.63
C ARG A 733 -47.27 -35.95 -37.07
N ALA A 734 -46.48 -36.54 -37.97
CA ALA A 734 -46.80 -36.70 -39.36
C ALA A 734 -47.97 -37.71 -39.56
#